data_81389e8a2ecc9810b6ebd951ea40f363
#
_entry.id   81389e8a2ecc9810b6ebd951ea40f363
#
_cell.length_a   1.000
_cell.length_b   1.000
_cell.length_c   1.000
_cell.angle_alpha   90.00
_cell.angle_beta   90.00
_cell.angle_gamma   90.00
#
_symmetry.space_group_name_H-M   'P 1'
#
loop_
_entity.id
_entity.type
_entity.pdbx_description
1 polymer ?
#
loop_
_entity_poly.entity_id
_entity_poly.type
_entity_poly.pdbx_seq_one_letter_code
_entity_poly.pdbx_strand_id
1 'polypeptide(L)'
;MGMKSFYVVVFASLVLAAQASADTLHVAAIAEPGGDGTSWNTAYRTIDYALATWQPGDEIWIANGTYNVVSSGYTIKNGMHIYGGFRGNETMREDRDWYRRKTVLSSDNGDFIFRLVDCDSTTRIDGFVLEGTQKVALGITGGAPRIFNCHFRNTYSVVSGSAIWATRAGRIRIEYCTFENCQSSINGGAVYLNTSLVSRRWDVDWGPFIGECFFINCRAARGGAVYVDASKGQTQIVACVFAGNQARDLGGAIGADGSWTYVNNCTFYKNSGTTETMTIGGKTIGINGGFIQNCVVWNGDEDTARHIKHFSTQGDTSKLEANANLVERDFDYGFWQVDPSFENQDDWDGQDNIYGTDDDGLALSSFSMVRNAGVIDRFVNHRNFDIIGNPRLVGRKVDLGAYESQRTDRLGFREVVDELRKGKLVLLYRHGKTDWLQNDPGPSKECFPGRNLIFEGREQSTDIGKAYMYLNIPIGDGLSSTACRCWETLDKMIGRHEVRSHWAGGGGATIQQRWADLKSIPTNGNRVISSHDAVCQSLFNPDGDGTVITTAEYMEGDCLILRPDGDTVEVLTQWCSENWVRYHVRFPDEITSVDLETPDASTIGVYPTPTNSMFHLNVSHPSLVRIVDIYGREYVTIDVRDSAIGADVHVDGWPTGTYYLLSDHGVGRMIVTR
;
A
#
# COMPACT_ATOMS: atom_id res chain seq x y z
N MET A 1 35.35 7.95 -69.89
CA MET A 1 35.48 8.44 -68.49
C MET A 1 34.36 7.80 -67.65
N GLY A 2 34.73 6.67 -67.03
CA GLY A 2 33.73 5.87 -66.29
C GLY A 2 33.77 6.20 -64.80
N MET A 3 32.61 6.59 -64.31
CA MET A 3 32.36 6.77 -62.85
C MET A 3 32.14 5.41 -62.21
N LYS A 4 33.04 5.00 -61.27
CA LYS A 4 32.88 3.82 -60.45
C LYS A 4 32.08 4.20 -59.19
N SER A 5 30.85 3.68 -59.06
CA SER A 5 30.05 3.78 -57.86
C SER A 5 30.63 2.84 -56.77
N PHE A 6 31.00 3.41 -55.63
CA PHE A 6 31.33 2.66 -54.41
C PHE A 6 30.09 2.45 -53.63
N TYR A 7 29.67 1.21 -53.42
CA TYR A 7 28.67 0.82 -52.42
C TYR A 7 29.35 0.63 -51.07
N VAL A 8 29.00 1.48 -50.10
CA VAL A 8 29.35 1.28 -48.71
C VAL A 8 28.26 0.41 -48.08
N VAL A 9 28.59 -0.81 -47.77
CA VAL A 9 27.72 -1.72 -47.01
C VAL A 9 27.97 -1.45 -45.54
N VAL A 10 26.98 -0.77 -44.87
CA VAL A 10 26.98 -0.57 -43.43
C VAL A 10 26.37 -1.82 -42.80
N PHE A 11 27.19 -2.65 -42.15
CA PHE A 11 26.72 -3.70 -41.24
C PHE A 11 26.19 -3.04 -39.98
N ALA A 12 24.89 -2.93 -39.84
CA ALA A 12 24.23 -2.65 -38.56
C ALA A 12 24.21 -3.94 -37.75
N SER A 13 25.14 -4.08 -36.83
CA SER A 13 25.07 -5.12 -35.80
C SER A 13 23.89 -4.81 -34.86
N LEU A 14 22.79 -5.52 -35.06
CA LEU A 14 21.69 -5.56 -34.09
C LEU A 14 22.24 -6.30 -32.85
N VAL A 15 22.61 -5.53 -31.83
CA VAL A 15 22.78 -6.08 -30.49
C VAL A 15 21.35 -6.31 -29.97
N LEU A 16 20.85 -7.52 -30.08
CA LEU A 16 19.72 -7.98 -29.28
C LEU A 16 20.22 -7.95 -27.82
N ALA A 17 19.89 -6.90 -27.10
CA ALA A 17 19.88 -6.96 -25.65
C ALA A 17 18.81 -8.01 -25.29
N ALA A 18 19.24 -9.20 -24.90
CA ALA A 18 18.36 -10.13 -24.21
C ALA A 18 17.81 -9.36 -23.01
N GLN A 19 16.51 -9.10 -22.99
CA GLN A 19 15.84 -8.65 -21.77
C GLN A 19 16.04 -9.80 -20.79
N ALA A 20 16.88 -9.58 -19.78
CA ALA A 20 16.99 -10.50 -18.67
C ALA A 20 15.56 -10.63 -18.08
N SER A 21 15.06 -11.85 -18.03
CA SER A 21 13.86 -12.16 -17.25
C SER A 21 14.14 -11.70 -15.82
N ALA A 22 13.22 -10.96 -15.23
CA ALA A 22 13.32 -10.62 -13.82
C ALA A 22 13.22 -11.92 -13.02
N ASP A 23 14.27 -12.25 -12.29
CA ASP A 23 14.35 -13.48 -11.51
C ASP A 23 14.02 -13.21 -10.04
N THR A 24 13.61 -14.26 -9.34
CA THR A 24 13.42 -14.20 -7.88
C THR A 24 14.59 -14.89 -7.20
N LEU A 25 15.28 -14.16 -6.32
CA LEU A 25 16.36 -14.69 -5.49
C LEU A 25 15.81 -15.06 -4.11
N HIS A 26 15.94 -16.32 -3.74
CA HIS A 26 15.41 -16.86 -2.50
C HIS A 26 16.48 -16.92 -1.42
N VAL A 27 16.13 -16.52 -0.20
CA VAL A 27 16.99 -16.57 0.99
C VAL A 27 16.27 -17.26 2.13
N ALA A 28 16.90 -18.26 2.75
CA ALA A 28 16.37 -18.94 3.93
C ALA A 28 17.49 -19.26 4.92
N ALA A 29 17.38 -18.83 6.18
CA ALA A 29 18.40 -19.05 7.20
C ALA A 29 18.72 -20.54 7.46
N ILE A 30 17.75 -21.41 7.18
CA ILE A 30 17.87 -22.87 7.34
C ILE A 30 18.36 -23.57 6.07
N ALA A 31 18.61 -22.85 4.96
CA ALA A 31 19.06 -23.43 3.72
C ALA A 31 20.45 -24.09 3.85
N GLU A 32 20.68 -25.14 3.08
CA GLU A 32 21.99 -25.77 2.99
C GLU A 32 23.01 -24.82 2.33
N PRO A 33 24.28 -24.86 2.74
CA PRO A 33 25.30 -24.02 2.12
C PRO A 33 25.50 -24.36 0.64
N GLY A 34 25.70 -23.34 -0.20
CA GLY A 34 26.04 -23.52 -1.61
C GLY A 34 24.85 -23.52 -2.56
N GLY A 35 23.67 -23.15 -2.09
CA GLY A 35 22.53 -22.87 -2.94
C GLY A 35 22.78 -21.70 -3.91
N ASP A 36 22.09 -21.69 -5.04
CA ASP A 36 22.20 -20.68 -6.12
C ASP A 36 21.11 -19.59 -6.04
N GLY A 37 20.18 -19.70 -5.07
CA GLY A 37 19.10 -18.75 -4.84
C GLY A 37 17.95 -18.83 -5.84
N THR A 38 17.97 -19.70 -6.84
CA THR A 38 16.94 -19.74 -7.90
C THR A 38 15.61 -20.33 -7.47
N SER A 39 15.58 -21.00 -6.33
CA SER A 39 14.37 -21.56 -5.74
C SER A 39 14.48 -21.66 -4.22
N TRP A 40 13.40 -21.92 -3.51
CA TRP A 40 13.44 -22.19 -2.07
C TRP A 40 14.29 -23.42 -1.72
N ASN A 41 14.33 -24.45 -2.58
CA ASN A 41 15.13 -25.64 -2.36
C ASN A 41 16.64 -25.38 -2.51
N THR A 42 17.01 -24.38 -3.28
CA THR A 42 18.39 -23.95 -3.51
C THR A 42 18.64 -22.54 -3.00
N ALA A 43 17.85 -22.11 -2.00
CA ALA A 43 17.92 -20.76 -1.46
C ALA A 43 19.31 -20.43 -0.92
N TYR A 44 19.71 -19.19 -1.00
CA TYR A 44 20.89 -18.70 -0.30
C TYR A 44 20.66 -18.77 1.21
N ARG A 45 21.70 -19.14 1.95
CA ARG A 45 21.64 -19.18 3.42
C ARG A 45 21.73 -17.81 4.04
N THR A 46 22.35 -16.84 3.37
CA THR A 46 22.55 -15.46 3.86
C THR A 46 22.12 -14.43 2.83
N ILE A 47 21.74 -13.28 3.31
CA ILE A 47 21.28 -12.14 2.49
C ILE A 47 22.41 -11.61 1.60
N ASP A 48 23.66 -11.67 2.06
CA ASP A 48 24.83 -11.17 1.33
C ASP A 48 24.95 -11.77 -0.08
N TYR A 49 24.72 -13.08 -0.21
CA TYR A 49 24.78 -13.74 -1.52
C TYR A 49 23.71 -13.23 -2.48
N ALA A 50 22.47 -13.05 -2.01
CA ALA A 50 21.41 -12.50 -2.83
C ALA A 50 21.71 -11.06 -3.26
N LEU A 51 22.22 -10.22 -2.34
CA LEU A 51 22.62 -8.85 -2.65
C LEU A 51 23.79 -8.76 -3.65
N ALA A 52 24.70 -9.72 -3.59
CA ALA A 52 25.88 -9.78 -4.47
C ALA A 52 25.49 -10.24 -5.90
N THR A 53 24.56 -11.17 -6.02
CA THR A 53 24.11 -11.75 -7.30
C THR A 53 22.99 -10.98 -7.98
N TRP A 54 22.26 -10.15 -7.23
CA TRP A 54 21.12 -9.37 -7.72
C TRP A 54 21.42 -8.57 -9.00
N GLN A 55 20.52 -8.64 -9.96
CA GLN A 55 20.53 -7.88 -11.20
C GLN A 55 19.32 -6.93 -11.24
N PRO A 56 19.37 -5.81 -12.00
CA PRO A 56 18.23 -4.92 -12.17
C PRO A 56 17.00 -5.66 -12.70
N GLY A 57 15.91 -5.55 -11.94
CA GLY A 57 14.65 -6.25 -12.20
C GLY A 57 14.38 -7.44 -11.28
N ASP A 58 15.40 -8.00 -10.63
CA ASP A 58 15.21 -9.13 -9.71
C ASP A 58 14.52 -8.69 -8.41
N GLU A 59 13.76 -9.61 -7.83
CA GLU A 59 13.24 -9.52 -6.47
C GLU A 59 14.05 -10.41 -5.52
N ILE A 60 14.25 -9.98 -4.28
CA ILE A 60 14.86 -10.80 -3.23
C ILE A 60 13.78 -11.16 -2.22
N TRP A 61 13.48 -12.45 -2.10
CA TRP A 61 12.51 -13.00 -1.17
C TRP A 61 13.19 -13.69 0.00
N ILE A 62 12.89 -13.26 1.22
CA ILE A 62 13.57 -13.77 2.42
C ILE A 62 12.57 -14.47 3.32
N ALA A 63 12.82 -15.74 3.58
CA ALA A 63 12.00 -16.55 4.47
C ALA A 63 12.03 -16.02 5.92
N ASN A 64 11.00 -16.34 6.69
CA ASN A 64 10.95 -16.05 8.10
C ASN A 64 12.14 -16.69 8.84
N GLY A 65 12.57 -16.04 9.88
CA GLY A 65 13.73 -16.44 10.67
C GLY A 65 14.53 -15.23 11.14
N THR A 66 15.58 -15.49 11.92
CA THR A 66 16.46 -14.43 12.42
C THR A 66 17.78 -14.45 11.63
N TYR A 67 18.12 -13.29 11.09
CA TYR A 67 19.34 -13.06 10.31
C TYR A 67 20.20 -12.04 11.07
N ASN A 68 21.38 -12.49 11.50
CA ASN A 68 22.34 -11.62 12.16
C ASN A 68 23.08 -10.78 11.12
N VAL A 69 22.88 -9.47 11.19
CA VAL A 69 23.47 -8.52 10.26
C VAL A 69 24.90 -8.22 10.69
N VAL A 70 25.84 -8.33 9.75
CA VAL A 70 27.24 -7.97 9.99
C VAL A 70 27.38 -6.47 10.30
N SER A 71 28.45 -6.08 11.00
CA SER A 71 28.65 -4.73 11.49
C SER A 71 28.61 -3.62 10.42
N SER A 72 28.90 -3.95 9.16
CA SER A 72 28.82 -3.00 8.03
C SER A 72 27.39 -2.76 7.51
N GLY A 73 26.43 -3.61 7.90
CA GLY A 73 25.08 -3.64 7.36
C GLY A 73 25.01 -4.01 5.88
N TYR A 74 23.81 -3.98 5.33
CA TYR A 74 23.54 -4.28 3.93
C TYR A 74 23.37 -2.99 3.12
N THR A 75 24.08 -2.88 1.99
CA THR A 75 23.88 -1.77 1.05
C THR A 75 22.86 -2.16 0.00
N ILE A 76 21.76 -1.43 -0.06
CA ILE A 76 20.69 -1.59 -1.02
C ILE A 76 20.99 -0.74 -2.25
N LYS A 77 20.95 -1.36 -3.43
CA LYS A 77 21.16 -0.68 -4.71
C LYS A 77 19.87 -0.06 -5.21
N ASN A 78 19.98 0.97 -6.03
CA ASN A 78 18.81 1.58 -6.67
C ASN A 78 18.03 0.58 -7.51
N GLY A 79 16.70 0.60 -7.41
CA GLY A 79 15.80 -0.33 -8.09
C GLY A 79 15.70 -1.72 -7.44
N MET A 80 16.35 -1.97 -6.30
CA MET A 80 16.30 -3.25 -5.62
C MET A 80 14.99 -3.39 -4.83
N HIS A 81 14.31 -4.52 -5.03
CA HIS A 81 13.13 -4.91 -4.26
C HIS A 81 13.49 -6.05 -3.31
N ILE A 82 13.32 -5.83 -2.01
CA ILE A 82 13.63 -6.83 -0.99
C ILE A 82 12.41 -7.04 -0.08
N TYR A 83 12.00 -8.29 0.06
CA TYR A 83 10.78 -8.67 0.75
C TYR A 83 11.04 -9.73 1.81
N GLY A 84 10.51 -9.49 3.02
CA GLY A 84 10.45 -10.48 4.09
C GLY A 84 9.06 -11.09 4.24
N GLY A 85 8.87 -12.00 5.20
CA GLY A 85 7.58 -12.57 5.57
C GLY A 85 7.21 -13.85 4.83
N PHE A 86 8.17 -14.52 4.19
CA PHE A 86 7.92 -15.79 3.51
C PHE A 86 8.08 -16.99 4.45
N ARG A 87 7.34 -18.07 4.19
CA ARG A 87 7.53 -19.38 4.83
C ARG A 87 8.73 -20.13 4.23
N GLY A 88 9.01 -19.91 2.93
CA GLY A 88 10.05 -20.60 2.18
C GLY A 88 9.52 -21.67 1.24
N ASN A 89 8.28 -21.56 0.80
CA ASN A 89 7.65 -22.43 -0.19
C ASN A 89 6.67 -21.69 -1.11
N GLU A 90 6.53 -20.39 -0.95
CA GLU A 90 5.63 -19.57 -1.75
C GLU A 90 6.09 -19.52 -3.21
N THR A 91 5.14 -19.47 -4.12
CA THR A 91 5.36 -19.28 -5.54
C THR A 91 5.02 -17.89 -6.02
N MET A 92 4.34 -17.11 -5.19
CA MET A 92 3.99 -15.72 -5.46
C MET A 92 4.32 -14.84 -4.26
N ARG A 93 4.72 -13.61 -4.52
CA ARG A 93 5.08 -12.63 -3.49
C ARG A 93 3.94 -12.36 -2.51
N GLU A 94 2.73 -12.40 -3.00
CA GLU A 94 1.51 -12.11 -2.28
C GLU A 94 1.11 -13.21 -1.28
N ASP A 95 1.66 -14.42 -1.43
CA ASP A 95 1.44 -15.53 -0.50
C ASP A 95 2.20 -15.35 0.83
N ARG A 96 3.09 -14.36 0.90
CA ARG A 96 3.84 -14.06 2.13
C ARG A 96 2.93 -13.47 3.21
N ASP A 97 3.26 -13.80 4.46
CA ASP A 97 2.57 -13.28 5.65
C ASP A 97 3.57 -12.62 6.61
N TRP A 98 3.89 -11.36 6.34
CA TRP A 98 4.84 -10.59 7.17
C TRP A 98 4.33 -10.32 8.59
N TYR A 99 3.05 -10.46 8.83
CA TYR A 99 2.44 -10.30 10.16
C TYR A 99 2.77 -11.47 11.08
N ARG A 100 2.62 -12.71 10.60
CA ARG A 100 2.82 -13.92 11.39
C ARG A 100 4.21 -14.52 11.18
N ARG A 101 4.79 -14.34 10.00
CA ARG A 101 6.07 -14.92 9.60
C ARG A 101 7.16 -13.86 9.61
N LYS A 102 7.67 -13.57 10.81
CA LYS A 102 8.64 -12.50 11.00
C LYS A 102 9.99 -12.85 10.37
N THR A 103 10.45 -12.03 9.44
CA THR A 103 11.84 -12.02 8.97
C THR A 103 12.58 -10.97 9.78
N VAL A 104 13.33 -11.44 10.77
CA VAL A 104 14.00 -10.58 11.75
C VAL A 104 15.43 -10.31 11.32
N LEU A 105 15.78 -9.04 11.17
CA LEU A 105 17.14 -8.57 10.96
C LEU A 105 17.64 -7.94 12.25
N SER A 106 18.59 -8.59 12.90
CA SER A 106 19.14 -8.15 14.19
C SER A 106 20.60 -7.75 14.05
N SER A 107 21.00 -6.66 14.70
CA SER A 107 22.38 -6.18 14.67
C SER A 107 22.81 -5.66 16.06
N ASP A 108 23.62 -6.44 16.75
CA ASP A 108 24.04 -6.11 18.11
C ASP A 108 25.07 -4.95 18.19
N ASN A 109 25.85 -4.71 17.15
CA ASN A 109 26.94 -3.73 17.15
C ASN A 109 27.13 -3.01 15.79
N GLY A 110 26.17 -3.08 14.87
CA GLY A 110 26.27 -2.48 13.54
C GLY A 110 25.89 -1.01 13.48
N ASP A 111 26.44 -0.31 12.50
CA ASP A 111 26.09 1.09 12.21
C ASP A 111 24.69 1.19 11.56
N PHE A 112 24.37 0.24 10.67
CA PHE A 112 23.10 0.13 9.96
C PHE A 112 22.71 -1.34 9.76
N ILE A 113 21.42 -1.62 9.67
CA ILE A 113 20.92 -2.86 9.07
C ILE A 113 20.88 -2.67 7.54
N PHE A 114 20.22 -1.59 7.08
CA PHE A 114 20.19 -1.22 5.68
C PHE A 114 20.75 0.19 5.45
N ARG A 115 21.51 0.31 4.36
CA ARG A 115 22.03 1.59 3.88
C ARG A 115 21.60 1.82 2.44
N LEU A 116 20.97 2.97 2.18
CA LEU A 116 20.49 3.39 0.86
C LEU A 116 21.13 4.73 0.49
N VAL A 117 21.68 4.84 -0.71
CA VAL A 117 22.27 6.07 -1.22
C VAL A 117 21.67 6.37 -2.58
N ASP A 118 21.05 7.54 -2.71
CA ASP A 118 20.41 8.05 -3.92
C ASP A 118 19.47 7.03 -4.60
N CYS A 119 18.77 6.22 -3.78
CA CYS A 119 17.78 5.25 -4.23
C CYS A 119 16.46 5.94 -4.53
N ASP A 120 15.91 5.75 -5.72
CA ASP A 120 14.65 6.34 -6.17
C ASP A 120 13.40 5.55 -5.71
N SER A 121 12.24 5.95 -6.22
CA SER A 121 10.95 5.34 -5.85
C SER A 121 10.75 3.91 -6.37
N THR A 122 11.66 3.41 -7.19
CA THR A 122 11.65 1.99 -7.59
C THR A 122 12.32 1.09 -6.57
N THR A 123 13.01 1.64 -5.54
CA THR A 123 13.64 0.85 -4.48
C THR A 123 12.67 0.59 -3.36
N ARG A 124 12.53 -0.68 -2.95
CA ARG A 124 11.55 -1.11 -1.94
C ARG A 124 12.14 -2.03 -0.88
N ILE A 125 11.84 -1.73 0.38
CA ILE A 125 12.10 -2.58 1.55
C ILE A 125 10.75 -2.88 2.20
N ASP A 126 10.41 -4.15 2.37
CA ASP A 126 9.05 -4.53 2.71
C ASP A 126 8.97 -5.82 3.56
N GLY A 127 8.29 -5.77 4.70
CA GLY A 127 7.93 -6.94 5.49
C GLY A 127 9.01 -7.46 6.45
N PHE A 128 9.83 -6.57 7.02
CA PHE A 128 10.90 -6.93 7.94
C PHE A 128 10.65 -6.49 9.38
N VAL A 129 11.19 -7.25 10.33
CA VAL A 129 11.44 -6.77 11.68
C VAL A 129 12.90 -6.35 11.78
N LEU A 130 13.17 -5.10 12.15
CA LEU A 130 14.52 -4.55 12.31
C LEU A 130 14.73 -4.20 13.78
N GLU A 131 15.71 -4.82 14.43
CA GLU A 131 15.89 -4.67 15.88
C GLU A 131 17.35 -4.65 16.34
N GLY A 132 17.57 -4.24 17.59
CA GLY A 132 18.84 -4.39 18.32
C GLY A 132 19.97 -3.46 17.87
N THR A 133 19.69 -2.43 17.06
CA THR A 133 20.76 -1.51 16.59
C THR A 133 21.25 -0.59 17.67
N GLN A 134 22.56 -0.29 17.66
CA GLN A 134 23.19 0.71 18.54
C GLN A 134 23.38 2.07 17.86
N LYS A 135 23.01 2.20 16.59
CA LYS A 135 23.03 3.47 15.86
C LYS A 135 21.72 3.67 15.09
N VAL A 136 21.62 3.19 13.85
CA VAL A 136 20.43 3.43 13.01
C VAL A 136 20.08 2.13 12.29
N ALA A 137 18.81 1.71 12.32
CA ALA A 137 18.42 0.52 11.59
C ALA A 137 18.47 0.75 10.08
N LEU A 138 17.97 1.90 9.59
CA LEU A 138 17.87 2.20 8.17
C LEU A 138 18.39 3.60 7.88
N GLY A 139 19.56 3.70 7.24
CA GLY A 139 20.19 4.94 6.84
C GLY A 139 19.92 5.26 5.38
N ILE A 140 19.31 6.43 5.12
CA ILE A 140 18.97 6.90 3.77
C ILE A 140 19.69 8.21 3.51
N THR A 141 20.42 8.28 2.39
CA THR A 141 21.10 9.48 1.96
C THR A 141 20.69 9.81 0.53
N GLY A 142 19.82 10.81 0.36
CA GLY A 142 19.24 11.16 -0.94
C GLY A 142 18.15 10.18 -1.40
N GLY A 143 17.50 10.54 -2.52
CA GLY A 143 16.51 9.69 -3.16
C GLY A 143 15.11 9.71 -2.54
N ALA A 144 14.32 8.71 -2.91
CA ALA A 144 12.90 8.59 -2.57
C ALA A 144 12.46 7.12 -2.39
N PRO A 145 13.19 6.27 -1.68
CA PRO A 145 12.84 4.85 -1.56
C PRO A 145 11.52 4.65 -0.81
N ARG A 146 10.99 3.43 -0.92
CA ARG A 146 9.75 2.98 -0.29
C ARG A 146 10.03 1.99 0.82
N ILE A 147 9.51 2.27 2.01
CA ILE A 147 9.63 1.45 3.20
C ILE A 147 8.23 1.06 3.64
N PHE A 148 7.91 -0.22 3.53
CA PHE A 148 6.56 -0.73 3.74
C PHE A 148 6.53 -1.91 4.71
N ASN A 149 5.46 -2.02 5.49
CA ASN A 149 5.14 -3.20 6.31
C ASN A 149 6.31 -3.64 7.23
N CYS A 150 7.14 -2.69 7.68
CA CYS A 150 8.28 -2.98 8.53
C CYS A 150 7.98 -2.68 10.00
N HIS A 151 8.50 -3.52 10.88
CA HIS A 151 8.44 -3.31 12.32
C HIS A 151 9.85 -3.00 12.84
N PHE A 152 10.08 -1.76 13.21
CA PHE A 152 11.30 -1.30 13.88
C PHE A 152 11.07 -1.36 15.38
N ARG A 153 11.84 -2.18 16.08
CA ARG A 153 11.66 -2.31 17.53
C ARG A 153 12.97 -2.33 18.30
N ASN A 154 12.94 -1.76 19.50
CA ASN A 154 14.10 -1.75 20.41
C ASN A 154 15.37 -1.23 19.73
N THR A 155 15.25 -0.18 18.92
CA THR A 155 16.38 0.46 18.27
C THR A 155 16.89 1.63 19.11
N TYR A 156 18.20 1.78 19.17
CA TYR A 156 18.85 2.88 19.90
C TYR A 156 19.84 3.62 19.01
N SER A 157 19.94 4.94 19.17
CA SER A 157 20.90 5.77 18.44
C SER A 157 21.44 6.92 19.29
N VAL A 158 22.73 7.13 19.23
CA VAL A 158 23.37 8.33 19.82
C VAL A 158 23.23 9.58 18.94
N VAL A 159 22.76 9.41 17.70
CA VAL A 159 22.41 10.47 16.76
C VAL A 159 20.90 10.56 16.60
N SER A 160 20.40 11.27 15.60
CA SER A 160 18.97 11.38 15.33
C SER A 160 18.44 10.13 14.60
N GLY A 161 17.16 9.76 14.84
CA GLY A 161 16.45 8.71 14.10
C GLY A 161 17.01 7.31 14.32
N SER A 162 16.60 6.60 15.37
CA SER A 162 17.17 5.28 15.64
C SER A 162 16.68 4.21 14.68
N ALA A 163 15.42 4.29 14.23
CA ALA A 163 14.87 3.38 13.23
C ALA A 163 15.24 3.86 11.82
N ILE A 164 14.87 5.09 11.47
CA ILE A 164 15.13 5.67 10.14
C ILE A 164 15.84 7.01 10.30
N TRP A 165 17.01 7.12 9.70
CA TRP A 165 17.75 8.36 9.54
C TRP A 165 17.84 8.71 8.05
N ALA A 166 17.10 9.74 7.62
CA ALA A 166 17.04 10.14 6.24
C ALA A 166 17.53 11.56 6.05
N THR A 167 18.56 11.75 5.24
CA THR A 167 19.11 13.05 4.89
C THR A 167 19.06 13.29 3.40
N ARG A 168 18.87 14.56 2.99
CA ARG A 168 18.59 14.90 1.60
C ARG A 168 17.42 14.11 1.02
N ALA A 169 16.48 13.74 1.91
CA ALA A 169 15.33 12.92 1.55
C ALA A 169 14.44 13.67 0.57
N GLY A 170 14.08 13.01 -0.53
CA GLY A 170 13.12 13.46 -1.49
C GLY A 170 11.69 13.03 -1.10
N ARG A 171 11.01 12.39 -2.00
CA ARG A 171 9.64 11.85 -1.79
C ARG A 171 9.65 10.45 -1.16
N ILE A 172 10.48 10.26 -0.12
CA ILE A 172 10.48 8.98 0.62
C ILE A 172 9.07 8.65 1.11
N ARG A 173 8.71 7.38 1.01
CA ARG A 173 7.44 6.86 1.52
C ARG A 173 7.69 5.84 2.63
N ILE A 174 7.10 6.08 3.79
CA ILE A 174 7.14 5.20 4.96
C ILE A 174 5.69 4.90 5.29
N GLU A 175 5.26 3.67 5.03
CA GLU A 175 3.84 3.33 5.12
C GLU A 175 3.65 1.95 5.77
N TYR A 176 2.57 1.82 6.55
CA TYR A 176 2.20 0.55 7.21
C TYR A 176 3.30 0.00 8.11
N CYS A 177 4.08 0.89 8.72
CA CYS A 177 5.20 0.52 9.58
C CYS A 177 4.85 0.70 11.05
N THR A 178 5.41 -0.17 11.89
CA THR A 178 5.34 -0.04 13.34
C THR A 178 6.72 0.34 13.88
N PHE A 179 6.77 1.36 14.73
CA PHE A 179 7.96 1.83 15.43
C PHE A 179 7.73 1.70 16.93
N GLU A 180 8.39 0.76 17.56
CA GLU A 180 8.17 0.41 18.95
C GLU A 180 9.45 0.52 19.77
N ASN A 181 9.41 1.25 20.88
CA ASN A 181 10.56 1.42 21.79
C ASN A 181 11.82 1.93 21.06
N CYS A 182 11.64 2.80 20.07
CA CYS A 182 12.75 3.42 19.33
C CYS A 182 13.28 4.64 20.09
N GLN A 183 14.60 4.69 20.31
CA GLN A 183 15.21 5.77 21.10
C GLN A 183 16.38 6.43 20.41
N SER A 184 16.39 7.76 20.35
CA SER A 184 17.55 8.54 19.92
C SER A 184 17.98 9.56 20.98
N SER A 185 19.28 9.91 20.99
CA SER A 185 19.78 10.90 21.93
C SER A 185 19.48 12.34 21.51
N ILE A 186 19.17 12.58 20.22
CA ILE A 186 19.02 13.92 19.67
C ILE A 186 17.59 14.15 19.17
N ASN A 187 17.28 13.87 17.93
CA ASN A 187 16.00 14.19 17.32
C ASN A 187 15.35 12.97 16.69
N GLY A 188 14.01 12.86 16.79
CA GLY A 188 13.25 11.80 16.21
C GLY A 188 13.61 10.43 16.82
N GLY A 189 12.92 10.00 17.85
CA GLY A 189 13.20 8.71 18.51
C GLY A 189 13.22 7.56 17.53
N ALA A 190 12.22 7.51 16.67
CA ALA A 190 12.13 6.56 15.56
C ALA A 190 12.65 7.15 14.24
N VAL A 191 12.06 8.24 13.76
CA VAL A 191 12.30 8.77 12.42
C VAL A 191 12.87 10.19 12.47
N TYR A 192 13.98 10.39 11.78
CA TYR A 192 14.55 11.69 11.49
C TYR A 192 14.57 11.93 9.99
N LEU A 193 13.95 13.03 9.54
CA LEU A 193 13.90 13.43 8.15
C LEU A 193 14.55 14.80 7.96
N ASN A 194 15.55 14.90 7.09
CA ASN A 194 16.08 16.16 6.59
C ASN A 194 15.78 16.29 5.10
N THR A 195 14.96 17.26 4.74
CA THR A 195 14.43 17.45 3.39
C THR A 195 15.06 18.62 2.64
N SER A 196 16.24 19.05 3.04
CA SER A 196 16.89 20.31 2.61
C SER A 196 17.09 20.48 1.09
N LEU A 197 16.94 19.42 0.30
CA LEU A 197 17.12 19.45 -1.15
C LEU A 197 15.82 19.40 -1.97
N VAL A 198 14.66 19.31 -1.34
CA VAL A 198 13.38 19.32 -2.07
C VAL A 198 13.11 20.73 -2.58
N SER A 199 12.94 20.91 -3.90
CA SER A 199 12.73 22.22 -4.52
C SER A 199 11.36 22.78 -4.14
N ARG A 200 11.32 24.10 -3.84
CA ARG A 200 10.07 24.82 -3.56
C ARG A 200 9.29 25.06 -4.86
N ARG A 201 8.50 24.11 -5.32
CA ARG A 201 7.38 24.40 -6.18
C ARG A 201 6.10 24.18 -5.36
N TRP A 202 5.46 25.27 -4.99
CA TRP A 202 4.31 25.35 -4.09
C TRP A 202 3.05 24.64 -4.62
N ASP A 203 3.05 24.27 -5.88
CA ASP A 203 1.88 23.85 -6.62
C ASP A 203 1.80 22.34 -6.92
N VAL A 204 2.89 21.55 -6.71
CA VAL A 204 2.91 20.14 -7.13
C VAL A 204 3.90 19.21 -6.38
N ASP A 205 4.77 19.69 -5.50
CA ASP A 205 5.83 18.83 -4.93
C ASP A 205 5.59 18.49 -3.45
N TRP A 206 4.81 17.44 -3.21
CA TRP A 206 4.76 16.78 -1.92
C TRP A 206 6.15 16.18 -1.60
N GLY A 207 6.62 16.44 -0.38
CA GLY A 207 7.87 15.91 0.16
C GLY A 207 7.72 14.48 0.70
N PRO A 208 8.47 14.15 1.75
CA PRO A 208 8.32 12.87 2.45
C PRO A 208 6.90 12.61 2.90
N PHE A 209 6.51 11.33 2.85
CA PHE A 209 5.21 10.86 3.29
C PHE A 209 5.38 9.77 4.35
N ILE A 210 4.70 9.93 5.48
CA ILE A 210 4.55 8.94 6.53
C ILE A 210 3.05 8.65 6.66
N GLY A 211 2.63 7.44 6.40
CA GLY A 211 1.21 7.07 6.41
C GLY A 211 0.94 5.72 7.06
N GLU A 212 -0.22 5.62 7.69
CA GLU A 212 -0.72 4.39 8.33
C GLU A 212 0.34 3.70 9.21
N CYS A 213 1.06 4.49 10.01
CA CYS A 213 2.15 4.02 10.86
C CYS A 213 1.79 4.12 12.35
N PHE A 214 2.33 3.19 13.13
CA PHE A 214 2.26 3.17 14.58
C PHE A 214 3.59 3.61 15.17
N PHE A 215 3.55 4.59 16.08
CA PHE A 215 4.72 5.08 16.82
C PHE A 215 4.45 4.91 18.31
N ILE A 216 5.08 3.91 18.92
CA ILE A 216 4.77 3.45 20.26
C ILE A 216 6.00 3.57 21.15
N ASN A 217 5.86 4.28 22.26
CA ASN A 217 6.90 4.40 23.30
C ASN A 217 8.27 4.87 22.77
N CYS A 218 8.30 5.68 21.73
CA CYS A 218 9.54 6.23 21.18
C CYS A 218 10.05 7.42 22.01
N ARG A 219 11.38 7.64 22.04
CA ARG A 219 11.99 8.67 22.90
C ARG A 219 13.12 9.42 22.20
N ALA A 220 13.16 10.76 22.40
CA ALA A 220 14.23 11.62 21.92
C ALA A 220 14.40 12.87 22.77
N ALA A 221 15.36 13.75 22.40
CA ALA A 221 15.37 15.10 22.94
C ALA A 221 14.27 15.95 22.30
N ARG A 222 14.08 15.85 20.96
CA ARG A 222 13.03 16.57 20.23
C ARG A 222 12.34 15.62 19.25
N GLY A 223 11.00 15.71 19.15
CA GLY A 223 10.19 14.79 18.38
C GLY A 223 10.34 13.37 18.91
N GLY A 224 9.65 13.02 19.99
CA GLY A 224 9.81 11.71 20.65
C GLY A 224 9.73 10.54 19.69
N ALA A 225 8.85 10.62 18.69
CA ALA A 225 8.77 9.65 17.61
C ALA A 225 9.39 10.18 16.31
N VAL A 226 8.88 11.29 15.79
CA VAL A 226 9.27 11.84 14.48
C VAL A 226 9.85 13.24 14.64
N TYR A 227 10.96 13.51 13.95
CA TYR A 227 11.49 14.85 13.82
C TYR A 227 11.77 15.19 12.35
N VAL A 228 11.21 16.31 11.91
CA VAL A 228 11.40 16.83 10.55
C VAL A 228 12.30 18.05 10.62
N ASP A 229 13.53 17.91 10.16
CA ASP A 229 14.52 18.96 10.04
C ASP A 229 14.59 19.41 8.58
N ALA A 230 13.81 20.40 8.25
CA ALA A 230 13.71 20.78 6.85
C ALA A 230 13.66 22.28 6.69
N SER A 231 14.57 22.78 5.94
CA SER A 231 14.51 24.16 5.44
C SER A 231 13.59 24.36 4.24
N LYS A 232 13.09 23.31 3.55
CA LYS A 232 12.46 23.48 2.22
C LYS A 232 11.48 22.39 1.75
N GLY A 233 10.88 21.55 2.59
CA GLY A 233 9.99 20.50 2.12
C GLY A 233 8.60 20.52 2.78
N GLN A 234 7.60 19.93 2.13
CA GLN A 234 6.28 19.68 2.69
C GLN A 234 6.23 18.20 3.11
N THR A 235 6.33 17.92 4.40
CA THR A 235 6.20 16.55 4.91
C THR A 235 4.76 16.28 5.27
N GLN A 236 4.25 15.12 4.89
CA GLN A 236 2.90 14.66 5.23
C GLN A 236 2.97 13.51 6.23
N ILE A 237 2.19 13.61 7.29
CA ILE A 237 2.00 12.57 8.30
C ILE A 237 0.50 12.32 8.39
N VAL A 238 0.04 11.17 7.91
CA VAL A 238 -1.38 10.91 7.67
C VAL A 238 -1.79 9.55 8.23
N ALA A 239 -2.95 9.52 8.89
CA ALA A 239 -3.55 8.29 9.41
C ALA A 239 -2.60 7.48 10.31
N CYS A 240 -1.85 8.17 11.18
CA CYS A 240 -0.89 7.55 12.08
C CYS A 240 -1.37 7.56 13.53
N VAL A 241 -0.92 6.57 14.30
CA VAL A 241 -1.09 6.51 15.75
C VAL A 241 0.23 6.81 16.43
N PHE A 242 0.19 7.73 17.39
CA PHE A 242 1.32 8.09 18.25
C PHE A 242 0.91 7.86 19.70
N ALA A 243 1.44 6.82 20.34
CA ALA A 243 1.09 6.48 21.70
C ALA A 243 2.32 6.33 22.62
N GLY A 244 2.29 6.98 23.78
CA GLY A 244 3.33 6.88 24.80
C GLY A 244 4.68 7.47 24.42
N ASN A 245 4.79 8.27 23.35
CA ASN A 245 6.06 8.84 22.92
C ASN A 245 6.50 9.99 23.83
N GLN A 246 7.81 10.14 23.97
CA GLN A 246 8.37 11.07 24.93
C GLN A 246 9.51 11.89 24.35
N ALA A 247 9.43 13.22 24.50
CA ALA A 247 10.53 14.12 24.21
C ALA A 247 11.01 14.84 25.47
N ARG A 248 12.31 15.08 25.57
CA ARG A 248 12.86 15.89 26.66
C ARG A 248 12.55 17.37 26.48
N ASP A 249 12.64 17.88 25.23
CA ASP A 249 12.57 19.32 24.96
C ASP A 249 11.34 19.74 24.17
N LEU A 250 11.02 19.08 23.04
CA LEU A 250 10.03 19.54 22.09
C LEU A 250 9.26 18.40 21.41
N GLY A 251 7.92 18.51 21.40
CA GLY A 251 7.04 17.63 20.64
C GLY A 251 7.15 16.16 21.07
N GLY A 252 6.43 15.75 22.11
CA GLY A 252 6.46 14.38 22.64
C GLY A 252 6.30 13.32 21.57
N ALA A 253 5.48 13.56 20.56
CA ALA A 253 5.32 12.71 19.39
C ALA A 253 6.06 13.29 18.17
N ILE A 254 5.71 14.51 17.74
CA ILE A 254 6.22 15.13 16.52
C ILE A 254 6.91 16.44 16.84
N GLY A 255 8.13 16.60 16.36
CA GLY A 255 8.84 17.88 16.31
C GLY A 255 9.21 18.24 14.87
N ALA A 256 9.09 19.50 14.48
CA ALA A 256 9.55 19.96 13.18
C ALA A 256 10.14 21.36 13.27
N ASP A 257 11.25 21.58 12.57
CA ASP A 257 11.93 22.87 12.50
C ASP A 257 12.13 23.29 11.04
N GLY A 258 11.67 24.49 10.70
CA GLY A 258 11.86 25.08 9.38
C GLY A 258 11.12 24.42 8.20
N SER A 259 10.12 23.56 8.45
CA SER A 259 9.36 22.90 7.39
C SER A 259 7.86 23.08 7.55
N TRP A 260 7.15 23.02 6.41
CA TRP A 260 5.71 22.85 6.43
C TRP A 260 5.39 21.37 6.64
N THR A 261 4.73 21.08 7.74
CA THR A 261 4.34 19.70 8.09
C THR A 261 2.82 19.60 8.14
N TYR A 262 2.29 18.68 7.35
CA TYR A 262 0.86 18.36 7.32
C TYR A 262 0.61 17.15 8.19
N VAL A 263 -0.20 17.32 9.23
CA VAL A 263 -0.61 16.24 10.13
C VAL A 263 -2.11 16.07 9.98
N ASN A 264 -2.54 14.93 9.47
CA ASN A 264 -3.94 14.72 9.15
C ASN A 264 -4.44 13.34 9.59
N ASN A 265 -5.65 13.29 10.13
CA ASN A 265 -6.28 12.05 10.57
C ASN A 265 -5.37 11.20 11.49
N CYS A 266 -4.68 11.81 12.44
CA CYS A 266 -3.79 11.11 13.37
C CYS A 266 -4.38 11.06 14.78
N THR A 267 -4.08 9.97 15.50
CA THR A 267 -4.41 9.80 16.92
C THR A 267 -3.15 9.94 17.76
N PHE A 268 -3.19 10.83 18.75
CA PHE A 268 -2.12 11.05 19.71
C PHE A 268 -2.63 10.74 21.10
N TYR A 269 -2.00 9.77 21.78
CA TYR A 269 -2.41 9.32 23.10
C TYR A 269 -1.21 9.18 24.05
N LYS A 270 -1.32 9.73 25.25
CA LYS A 270 -0.29 9.67 26.31
C LYS A 270 1.12 10.08 25.85
N ASN A 271 1.24 11.02 24.91
CA ASN A 271 2.54 11.55 24.53
C ASN A 271 2.96 12.68 25.48
N SER A 272 4.26 12.76 25.80
CA SER A 272 4.76 13.73 26.76
C SER A 272 6.02 14.45 26.29
N GLY A 273 6.08 15.76 26.55
CA GLY A 273 7.25 16.59 26.37
C GLY A 273 7.35 17.60 27.50
N THR A 274 8.56 18.03 27.87
CA THR A 274 8.71 19.06 28.90
C THR A 274 8.50 20.44 28.30
N THR A 275 7.77 21.29 29.03
CA THR A 275 7.42 22.66 28.62
C THR A 275 8.30 23.71 29.29
N GLU A 276 9.27 23.34 30.15
CA GLU A 276 9.93 24.24 31.08
C GLU A 276 11.05 25.07 30.49
N THR A 277 11.61 24.77 29.33
CA THR A 277 12.63 25.61 28.72
C THR A 277 12.02 26.50 27.64
N MET A 278 11.66 27.70 28.10
CA MET A 278 11.43 28.94 27.35
C MET A 278 11.63 28.84 25.84
N THR A 279 10.62 29.03 25.13
CA THR A 279 10.43 29.44 23.73
C THR A 279 9.90 28.42 22.73
N ILE A 280 10.03 27.10 22.94
CA ILE A 280 9.76 26.15 21.85
C ILE A 280 9.22 24.82 22.41
N GLY A 281 7.91 24.66 22.67
CA GLY A 281 7.49 23.36 23.16
C GLY A 281 5.98 23.13 23.21
N GLY A 282 5.45 22.45 22.21
CA GLY A 282 4.19 21.72 22.39
C GLY A 282 4.47 20.40 23.08
N LYS A 283 3.61 19.99 24.02
CA LYS A 283 3.74 18.73 24.74
C LYS A 283 3.70 17.52 23.81
N THR A 284 2.89 17.59 22.76
CA THR A 284 2.68 16.49 21.80
C THR A 284 3.23 16.84 20.43
N ILE A 285 2.85 17.97 19.87
CA ILE A 285 3.24 18.42 18.53
C ILE A 285 3.89 19.78 18.60
N GLY A 286 5.09 19.89 18.06
CA GLY A 286 5.79 21.15 17.92
C GLY A 286 6.30 21.35 16.50
N ILE A 287 5.63 22.18 15.72
CA ILE A 287 5.93 22.41 14.30
C ILE A 287 6.00 23.90 13.98
N ASN A 288 6.83 24.27 13.01
CA ASN A 288 7.13 25.64 12.65
C ASN A 288 6.28 26.22 11.52
N GLY A 289 5.24 25.54 11.15
CA GLY A 289 4.28 25.90 10.12
C GLY A 289 3.67 24.65 9.52
N GLY A 290 2.50 24.76 8.92
CA GLY A 290 1.83 23.62 8.32
C GLY A 290 0.35 23.56 8.65
N PHE A 291 -0.17 22.37 8.67
CA PHE A 291 -1.57 22.12 8.81
C PHE A 291 -1.84 20.93 9.73
N ILE A 292 -2.79 21.07 10.66
CA ILE A 292 -3.25 19.97 11.52
C ILE A 292 -4.76 19.86 11.37
N GLN A 293 -5.23 18.70 10.92
CA GLN A 293 -6.64 18.48 10.63
C GLN A 293 -7.09 17.08 11.02
N ASN A 294 -8.34 17.00 11.45
CA ASN A 294 -9.00 15.73 11.77
C ASN A 294 -8.23 14.86 12.77
N CYS A 295 -7.50 15.46 13.68
CA CYS A 295 -6.68 14.75 14.65
C CYS A 295 -7.38 14.63 16.00
N VAL A 296 -7.04 13.55 16.72
CA VAL A 296 -7.33 13.40 18.16
C VAL A 296 -6.02 13.54 18.91
N VAL A 297 -5.93 14.53 19.80
CA VAL A 297 -4.79 14.74 20.71
C VAL A 297 -5.28 14.65 22.14
N TRP A 298 -5.07 13.49 22.77
CA TRP A 298 -5.62 13.15 24.07
C TRP A 298 -4.58 12.43 24.93
N ASN A 299 -4.19 13.03 26.02
CA ASN A 299 -3.20 12.43 26.92
C ASN A 299 -3.80 11.92 28.23
N GLY A 300 -5.04 12.33 28.57
CA GLY A 300 -5.75 11.89 29.78
C GLY A 300 -5.11 12.40 31.06
N ASP A 301 -4.37 13.53 31.01
CA ASP A 301 -3.69 14.09 32.16
C ASP A 301 -4.28 15.43 32.60
N GLU A 302 -4.06 15.80 33.85
CA GLU A 302 -4.51 17.08 34.42
C GLU A 302 -3.56 18.25 34.13
N ASP A 303 -2.48 18.01 33.36
CA ASP A 303 -1.47 19.02 33.09
C ASP A 303 -2.04 20.16 32.20
N THR A 304 -1.76 21.40 32.56
CA THR A 304 -2.25 22.60 31.85
C THR A 304 -1.37 22.98 30.65
N ALA A 305 -0.35 22.20 30.34
CA ALA A 305 0.56 22.49 29.25
C ALA A 305 -0.11 22.31 27.86
N ARG A 306 0.20 23.21 26.93
CA ARG A 306 -0.35 23.14 25.57
C ARG A 306 0.17 21.91 24.82
N HIS A 307 -0.73 21.12 24.28
CA HIS A 307 -0.39 19.92 23.50
C HIS A 307 0.16 20.25 22.12
N ILE A 308 -0.31 21.33 21.51
CA ILE A 308 0.13 21.78 20.18
C ILE A 308 0.77 23.16 20.32
N LYS A 309 1.94 23.33 19.72
CA LYS A 309 2.61 24.64 19.68
C LYS A 309 3.19 24.92 18.30
N HIS A 310 2.89 26.10 17.81
CA HIS A 310 3.48 26.69 16.64
C HIS A 310 4.74 27.47 17.02
N PHE A 311 5.80 27.37 16.21
CA PHE A 311 6.99 28.18 16.33
C PHE A 311 7.08 29.14 15.17
N SER A 312 7.21 30.42 15.51
CA SER A 312 7.61 31.42 14.55
C SER A 312 9.03 31.85 14.88
N THR A 313 9.95 31.60 13.96
CA THR A 313 11.27 32.30 14.01
C THR A 313 11.05 33.74 13.61
N GLN A 314 11.82 34.66 14.19
CA GLN A 314 11.71 36.10 13.89
C GLN A 314 11.79 36.32 12.37
N GLY A 315 10.70 36.87 11.79
CA GLY A 315 10.60 37.16 10.35
C GLY A 315 9.89 36.10 9.53
N ASP A 316 9.46 34.97 10.12
CA ASP A 316 8.67 33.95 9.42
C ASP A 316 7.16 34.30 9.51
N THR A 317 6.51 34.43 8.35
CA THR A 317 5.07 34.66 8.22
C THR A 317 4.29 33.34 8.08
N SER A 318 4.96 32.20 8.21
CA SER A 318 4.28 30.91 8.19
C SER A 318 3.30 30.82 9.36
N LYS A 319 2.09 30.29 9.09
CA LYS A 319 1.06 30.07 10.09
C LYS A 319 0.81 28.57 10.21
N LEU A 320 0.54 28.13 11.43
CA LEU A 320 -0.10 26.85 11.64
C LEU A 320 -1.59 27.04 11.45
N GLU A 321 -2.16 26.32 10.50
CA GLU A 321 -3.59 26.23 10.30
C GLU A 321 -4.12 24.96 10.98
N ALA A 322 -5.22 25.07 11.70
CA ALA A 322 -5.85 23.93 12.37
C ALA A 322 -7.34 23.91 12.05
N ASN A 323 -7.85 22.72 11.76
CA ASN A 323 -9.26 22.55 11.42
C ASN A 323 -9.78 21.19 11.88
N ALA A 324 -10.96 21.20 12.53
CA ALA A 324 -11.66 20.00 12.97
C ALA A 324 -10.78 19.01 13.78
N ASN A 325 -10.18 19.47 14.87
CA ASN A 325 -9.40 18.62 15.76
C ASN A 325 -10.07 18.50 17.13
N LEU A 326 -9.93 17.33 17.77
CA LEU A 326 -10.11 17.21 19.21
C LEU A 326 -8.75 17.41 19.87
N VAL A 327 -8.60 18.42 20.67
CA VAL A 327 -7.38 18.66 21.45
C VAL A 327 -7.74 18.85 22.91
N GLU A 328 -7.21 18.00 23.77
CA GLU A 328 -7.38 18.12 25.20
C GLU A 328 -6.84 19.46 25.69
N ARG A 329 -7.70 20.29 26.26
CA ARG A 329 -7.35 21.58 26.91
C ARG A 329 -6.57 22.61 26.05
N ASP A 330 -6.66 22.55 24.73
CA ASP A 330 -6.07 23.55 23.86
C ASP A 330 -7.12 24.26 23.01
N PHE A 331 -7.46 25.51 23.39
CA PHE A 331 -8.52 26.29 22.73
C PHE A 331 -8.08 26.91 21.40
N ASP A 332 -6.78 27.01 21.15
CA ASP A 332 -6.27 27.69 19.95
C ASP A 332 -6.34 26.77 18.71
N TYR A 333 -6.31 25.43 18.90
CA TYR A 333 -6.16 24.44 17.83
C TYR A 333 -7.18 23.31 17.84
N GLY A 334 -8.08 23.26 18.83
CA GLY A 334 -9.10 22.23 18.98
C GLY A 334 -10.49 22.79 19.19
N PHE A 335 -11.49 22.08 18.69
CA PHE A 335 -12.90 22.46 18.82
C PHE A 335 -13.65 21.72 19.92
N TRP A 336 -13.05 20.63 20.45
CA TRP A 336 -13.76 19.70 21.33
C TRP A 336 -12.93 19.38 22.56
N GLN A 337 -13.56 19.45 23.71
CA GLN A 337 -12.99 19.05 25.01
C GLN A 337 -13.78 17.90 25.61
N VAL A 338 -14.02 16.88 24.82
CA VAL A 338 -14.74 15.68 25.24
C VAL A 338 -13.82 14.49 25.14
N ASP A 339 -14.00 13.54 26.04
CA ASP A 339 -13.29 12.26 25.96
C ASP A 339 -13.56 11.62 24.58
N PRO A 340 -12.53 11.25 23.83
CA PRO A 340 -12.69 10.58 22.54
C PRO A 340 -13.39 9.21 22.67
N SER A 341 -13.47 8.66 23.85
CA SER A 341 -14.10 7.37 24.15
C SER A 341 -13.53 6.26 23.26
N PHE A 342 -12.27 5.94 23.49
CA PHE A 342 -11.60 4.81 22.84
C PHE A 342 -12.17 3.46 23.31
N GLU A 343 -12.03 2.40 22.50
CA GLU A 343 -12.54 1.07 22.85
C GLU A 343 -11.82 0.49 24.08
N ASN A 344 -10.50 0.60 24.17
CA ASN A 344 -9.72 0.19 25.34
C ASN A 344 -8.42 0.98 25.47
N GLN A 345 -8.39 1.95 26.36
CA GLN A 345 -7.24 2.86 26.57
C GLN A 345 -6.01 2.18 27.21
N ASP A 346 -6.16 1.01 27.77
CA ASP A 346 -5.11 0.29 28.50
C ASP A 346 -4.45 -0.82 27.68
N ASP A 347 -5.03 -1.17 26.54
CA ASP A 347 -4.58 -2.24 25.64
C ASP A 347 -4.62 -1.72 24.19
N TRP A 348 -3.53 -1.10 23.74
CA TRP A 348 -3.51 -0.35 22.48
C TRP A 348 -3.46 -1.22 21.24
N ASP A 349 -2.86 -2.41 21.35
CA ASP A 349 -2.70 -3.39 20.27
C ASP A 349 -3.73 -4.55 20.34
N GLY A 350 -4.73 -4.40 21.23
CA GLY A 350 -5.84 -5.33 21.35
C GLY A 350 -5.45 -6.70 21.89
N GLN A 351 -6.41 -7.61 21.87
CA GLN A 351 -6.25 -8.96 22.44
C GLN A 351 -5.26 -9.83 21.67
N ASP A 352 -5.06 -9.54 20.38
CA ASP A 352 -4.14 -10.30 19.53
C ASP A 352 -2.68 -9.81 19.65
N ASN A 353 -2.44 -8.70 20.37
CA ASN A 353 -1.15 -8.04 20.57
C ASN A 353 -0.48 -7.65 19.23
N ILE A 354 -1.29 -7.21 18.26
CA ILE A 354 -0.83 -6.78 16.91
C ILE A 354 -1.46 -5.43 16.57
N TYR A 355 -0.65 -4.39 16.45
CA TYR A 355 -1.12 -3.10 15.96
C TYR A 355 -1.64 -3.16 14.52
N GLY A 356 -2.74 -2.48 14.25
CA GLY A 356 -3.32 -2.39 12.93
C GLY A 356 -4.39 -3.44 12.65
N THR A 357 -5.05 -3.93 13.68
CA THR A 357 -6.15 -4.89 13.61
C THR A 357 -7.47 -4.32 14.15
N ASP A 358 -8.55 -5.05 13.97
CA ASP A 358 -9.90 -4.55 14.32
C ASP A 358 -10.15 -4.40 15.82
N ASP A 359 -9.29 -4.99 16.68
CA ASP A 359 -9.39 -4.94 18.13
C ASP A 359 -8.44 -3.93 18.79
N ASP A 360 -7.76 -3.10 17.98
CA ASP A 360 -6.90 -2.01 18.48
C ASP A 360 -7.66 -1.11 19.48
N GLY A 361 -7.13 -0.97 20.67
CA GLY A 361 -7.81 -0.28 21.76
C GLY A 361 -7.97 1.23 21.59
N LEU A 362 -7.18 1.87 20.71
CA LEU A 362 -7.30 3.29 20.39
C LEU A 362 -8.28 3.58 19.23
N ALA A 363 -9.02 2.57 18.78
CA ALA A 363 -10.19 2.74 17.92
C ALA A 363 -11.31 3.47 18.67
N LEU A 364 -12.16 4.21 17.96
CA LEU A 364 -13.26 4.94 18.57
C LEU A 364 -14.42 4.02 18.93
N SER A 365 -14.87 4.08 20.17
CA SER A 365 -16.05 3.34 20.62
C SER A 365 -17.34 3.80 19.90
N SER A 366 -18.38 2.99 19.98
CA SER A 366 -19.68 3.30 19.41
C SER A 366 -20.32 4.57 19.95
N PHE A 367 -19.90 5.01 21.14
CA PHE A 367 -20.43 6.18 21.84
C PHE A 367 -19.57 7.44 21.63
N SER A 368 -18.46 7.34 20.90
CA SER A 368 -17.56 8.45 20.69
C SER A 368 -18.25 9.63 19.99
N MET A 369 -18.15 10.81 20.59
CA MET A 369 -18.71 12.05 20.04
C MET A 369 -17.87 12.61 18.88
N VAL A 370 -16.64 12.12 18.68
CA VAL A 370 -15.77 12.60 17.59
C VAL A 370 -15.94 11.79 16.31
N ARG A 371 -16.86 10.84 16.30
CA ARG A 371 -17.32 10.17 15.08
C ARG A 371 -18.06 11.16 14.18
N ASN A 372 -17.79 11.10 12.87
CA ASN A 372 -18.37 12.00 11.87
C ASN A 372 -18.18 13.49 12.19
N ALA A 373 -17.14 13.84 12.96
CA ALA A 373 -16.87 15.22 13.38
C ALA A 373 -15.81 15.92 12.51
N GLY A 374 -15.12 15.18 11.66
CA GLY A 374 -14.08 15.69 10.77
C GLY A 374 -14.62 16.44 9.56
N VAL A 375 -13.71 17.02 8.79
CA VAL A 375 -14.00 17.74 7.55
C VAL A 375 -13.33 17.03 6.38
N ILE A 376 -13.93 17.13 5.22
CA ILE A 376 -13.35 16.66 3.95
C ILE A 376 -12.87 17.93 3.24
N ASP A 377 -11.56 18.09 3.11
CA ASP A 377 -10.94 19.21 2.42
C ASP A 377 -10.21 18.73 1.18
N ARG A 378 -10.35 19.45 0.07
CA ARG A 378 -9.75 19.12 -1.22
C ARG A 378 -8.23 19.32 -1.26
N PHE A 379 -7.67 20.05 -0.32
CA PHE A 379 -6.25 20.43 -0.29
C PHE A 379 -5.39 19.51 0.55
N VAL A 380 -5.98 18.62 1.33
CA VAL A 380 -5.25 17.68 2.19
C VAL A 380 -5.43 16.28 1.63
N ASN A 381 -4.33 15.55 1.55
CA ASN A 381 -4.33 14.15 1.11
C ASN A 381 -5.08 13.30 2.15
N HIS A 382 -6.40 13.27 2.03
CA HIS A 382 -7.22 12.35 2.81
C HIS A 382 -6.98 10.96 2.24
N ARG A 383 -6.38 10.10 3.04
CA ARG A 383 -6.46 8.68 2.73
C ARG A 383 -7.93 8.28 2.75
N ASN A 384 -8.35 7.55 1.75
CA ASN A 384 -9.71 7.01 1.69
C ASN A 384 -9.96 5.93 2.74
N PHE A 385 -8.94 5.64 3.53
CA PHE A 385 -8.95 4.58 4.53
C PHE A 385 -8.31 5.01 5.83
N ASP A 386 -8.75 4.37 6.88
CA ASP A 386 -8.20 4.50 8.21
C ASP A 386 -6.91 3.66 8.37
N ILE A 387 -6.30 3.71 9.53
CA ILE A 387 -5.02 3.02 9.80
C ILE A 387 -5.11 1.49 9.70
N ILE A 388 -6.27 0.92 10.00
CA ILE A 388 -6.52 -0.52 9.84
C ILE A 388 -7.14 -0.85 8.48
N GLY A 389 -7.25 0.19 7.60
CA GLY A 389 -7.67 0.12 6.22
C GLY A 389 -9.18 -0.05 6.04
N ASN A 390 -10.00 0.38 6.97
CA ASN A 390 -11.43 0.53 6.79
C ASN A 390 -11.73 1.81 6.01
N PRO A 391 -12.80 1.87 5.20
CA PRO A 391 -13.18 3.09 4.51
C PRO A 391 -13.25 4.28 5.45
N ARG A 392 -12.53 5.36 5.10
CA ARG A 392 -12.46 6.59 5.91
C ARG A 392 -13.76 7.40 5.89
N LEU A 393 -14.51 7.33 4.81
CA LEU A 393 -15.78 8.05 4.69
C LEU A 393 -16.94 7.09 4.91
N VAL A 394 -17.40 7.03 6.15
CA VAL A 394 -18.58 6.26 6.56
C VAL A 394 -19.66 7.25 6.93
N GLY A 395 -20.57 7.56 6.01
CA GLY A 395 -21.56 8.63 6.20
C GLY A 395 -21.24 9.89 5.41
N ARG A 396 -21.44 11.07 6.03
CA ARG A 396 -21.25 12.37 5.38
C ARG A 396 -19.97 13.09 5.76
N LYS A 397 -19.25 12.59 6.75
CA LYS A 397 -18.04 13.16 7.31
C LYS A 397 -17.12 12.04 7.77
N VAL A 398 -15.85 12.35 7.91
CA VAL A 398 -14.86 11.45 8.48
C VAL A 398 -14.84 11.54 10.00
N ASP A 399 -14.38 10.50 10.67
CA ASP A 399 -14.08 10.54 12.09
C ASP A 399 -12.79 11.33 12.36
N LEU A 400 -12.63 11.84 13.57
CA LEU A 400 -11.35 12.39 13.99
C LEU A 400 -10.39 11.25 14.41
N GLY A 401 -9.12 11.43 14.10
CA GLY A 401 -8.09 10.45 14.46
C GLY A 401 -7.75 9.46 13.34
N ALA A 402 -6.96 8.46 13.70
CA ALA A 402 -6.40 7.49 12.78
C ALA A 402 -7.41 6.40 12.36
N TYR A 403 -8.38 6.11 13.21
CA TYR A 403 -9.40 5.09 12.99
C TYR A 403 -10.71 5.69 12.50
N GLU A 404 -11.45 4.94 11.71
CA GLU A 404 -12.81 5.26 11.27
C GLU A 404 -13.78 4.22 11.77
N SER A 405 -14.78 4.63 12.54
CA SER A 405 -15.81 3.72 13.04
C SER A 405 -16.71 3.24 11.92
N GLN A 406 -16.77 1.95 11.71
CA GLN A 406 -17.56 1.33 10.63
C GLN A 406 -19.05 1.12 11.01
N ARG A 407 -19.48 1.65 12.13
CA ARG A 407 -20.86 1.48 12.63
C ARG A 407 -21.82 2.50 12.01
N THR A 408 -22.18 2.30 10.79
CA THR A 408 -23.31 2.95 10.12
C THR A 408 -23.93 1.99 9.12
N ASP A 409 -25.00 2.40 8.46
CA ASP A 409 -25.80 1.61 7.51
C ASP A 409 -25.03 1.17 6.22
N ARG A 410 -23.71 1.30 6.19
CA ARG A 410 -22.86 0.87 5.06
C ARG A 410 -22.10 -0.39 5.42
N LEU A 411 -21.89 -1.23 4.41
CA LEU A 411 -21.23 -2.52 4.53
C LEU A 411 -19.76 -2.36 4.97
N GLY A 412 -19.34 -3.15 5.94
CA GLY A 412 -17.94 -3.30 6.32
C GLY A 412 -17.12 -4.00 5.23
N PHE A 413 -15.79 -4.02 5.38
CA PHE A 413 -14.90 -4.58 4.35
C PHE A 413 -15.24 -6.04 4.01
N ARG A 414 -15.44 -6.90 5.02
CA ARG A 414 -15.83 -8.31 4.82
C ARG A 414 -17.14 -8.45 4.07
N GLU A 415 -18.12 -7.67 4.46
CA GLU A 415 -19.45 -7.68 3.82
C GLU A 415 -19.38 -7.23 2.36
N VAL A 416 -18.52 -6.24 2.05
CA VAL A 416 -18.28 -5.81 0.66
C VAL A 416 -17.61 -6.92 -0.15
N VAL A 417 -16.61 -7.62 0.42
CA VAL A 417 -15.98 -8.78 -0.23
C VAL A 417 -17.02 -9.88 -0.49
N ASP A 418 -17.88 -10.16 0.47
CA ASP A 418 -18.96 -11.15 0.31
C ASP A 418 -19.95 -10.75 -0.78
N GLU A 419 -20.27 -9.47 -0.90
CA GLU A 419 -21.09 -8.96 -2.01
C GLU A 419 -20.35 -9.07 -3.36
N LEU A 420 -19.06 -8.74 -3.40
CA LEU A 420 -18.21 -8.89 -4.59
C LEU A 420 -18.12 -10.34 -5.06
N ARG A 421 -18.06 -11.29 -4.14
CA ARG A 421 -18.06 -12.74 -4.42
C ARG A 421 -19.36 -13.22 -5.09
N LYS A 422 -20.47 -12.58 -4.82
CA LYS A 422 -21.75 -12.87 -5.49
C LYS A 422 -21.76 -12.42 -6.96
N GLY A 423 -20.85 -11.52 -7.34
CA GLY A 423 -20.85 -10.85 -8.63
C GLY A 423 -21.95 -9.77 -8.73
N LYS A 424 -22.22 -9.31 -9.95
CA LYS A 424 -23.27 -8.32 -10.26
C LYS A 424 -23.02 -6.89 -9.79
N LEU A 425 -21.83 -6.59 -9.25
CA LEU A 425 -21.42 -5.23 -8.87
C LEU A 425 -20.63 -4.56 -10.02
N VAL A 426 -20.56 -3.25 -9.97
CA VAL A 426 -19.73 -2.42 -10.85
C VAL A 426 -18.63 -1.80 -10.02
N LEU A 427 -17.39 -2.03 -10.44
CA LEU A 427 -16.17 -1.47 -9.85
C LEU A 427 -15.66 -0.37 -10.78
N LEU A 428 -15.86 0.88 -10.38
CA LEU A 428 -15.44 2.02 -11.18
C LEU A 428 -14.11 2.57 -10.65
N TYR A 429 -13.06 2.44 -11.45
CA TYR A 429 -11.70 2.87 -11.12
C TYR A 429 -11.33 4.18 -11.79
N ARG A 430 -10.62 5.03 -11.07
CA ARG A 430 -9.69 5.93 -11.69
C ARG A 430 -8.47 5.12 -12.12
N HIS A 431 -7.91 5.41 -13.30
CA HIS A 431 -6.71 4.72 -13.79
C HIS A 431 -5.57 4.68 -12.76
N GLY A 432 -4.64 3.75 -12.90
CA GLY A 432 -3.45 3.64 -12.04
C GLY A 432 -2.54 4.87 -12.13
N LYS A 433 -1.52 4.91 -11.27
CA LYS A 433 -0.59 6.06 -11.16
C LYS A 433 0.09 6.41 -12.47
N THR A 434 0.18 7.72 -12.73
CA THR A 434 0.74 8.28 -13.96
C THR A 434 1.79 9.35 -13.65
N ASP A 435 2.64 9.69 -14.62
CA ASP A 435 3.54 10.82 -14.52
C ASP A 435 2.79 12.13 -14.82
N TRP A 436 2.50 12.89 -13.78
CA TRP A 436 1.81 14.18 -13.88
C TRP A 436 2.61 15.26 -14.61
N LEU A 437 3.92 15.07 -14.81
CA LEU A 437 4.78 15.98 -15.53
C LEU A 437 4.67 15.83 -17.06
N GLN A 438 4.06 14.74 -17.53
CA GLN A 438 3.83 14.53 -18.95
C GLN A 438 2.49 15.13 -19.38
N ASN A 439 2.52 15.91 -20.47
CA ASN A 439 1.31 16.42 -21.07
C ASN A 439 0.47 15.28 -21.62
N ASP A 440 -0.85 15.40 -21.48
CA ASP A 440 -1.80 14.51 -22.13
C ASP A 440 -2.12 15.08 -23.53
N PRO A 441 -1.65 14.44 -24.61
CA PRO A 441 -1.87 14.96 -25.97
C PRO A 441 -3.32 14.81 -26.45
N GLY A 442 -4.25 14.40 -25.56
CA GLY A 442 -5.64 14.12 -25.92
C GLY A 442 -5.83 12.68 -26.42
N PRO A 443 -7.02 12.33 -26.91
CA PRO A 443 -7.35 10.98 -27.34
C PRO A 443 -6.64 10.62 -28.64
N SER A 444 -5.36 10.30 -28.59
CA SER A 444 -4.62 9.73 -29.71
C SER A 444 -4.69 8.20 -29.65
N LYS A 445 -4.76 7.57 -30.80
CA LYS A 445 -4.69 6.09 -30.90
C LYS A 445 -3.29 5.56 -30.58
N GLU A 446 -2.31 6.43 -30.43
CA GLU A 446 -0.93 6.10 -30.16
C GLU A 446 -0.60 6.45 -28.69
N CYS A 447 -0.19 5.46 -27.94
CA CYS A 447 0.15 5.63 -26.52
C CYS A 447 1.45 6.40 -26.28
N PHE A 448 2.20 6.75 -27.32
CA PHE A 448 3.43 7.53 -27.25
C PHE A 448 3.44 8.69 -28.26
N PRO A 449 3.90 9.89 -27.83
CA PRO A 449 4.17 10.33 -26.46
C PRO A 449 2.88 10.72 -25.73
N GLY A 450 2.68 10.26 -24.51
CA GLY A 450 1.47 10.58 -23.72
C GLY A 450 1.65 10.25 -22.23
N ARG A 451 0.73 10.77 -21.42
CA ARG A 451 0.66 10.46 -19.99
C ARG A 451 0.16 9.03 -19.80
N ASN A 452 1.08 8.09 -19.66
CA ASN A 452 0.83 6.67 -19.46
C ASN A 452 1.04 6.25 -18.00
N LEU A 453 0.74 5.00 -17.67
CA LEU A 453 1.07 4.46 -16.35
C LEU A 453 2.59 4.49 -16.14
N ILE A 454 3.01 4.93 -14.98
CA ILE A 454 4.38 4.71 -14.49
C ILE A 454 4.51 3.29 -13.96
N PHE A 455 5.72 2.89 -13.59
CA PHE A 455 5.99 1.55 -13.04
C PHE A 455 5.07 1.23 -11.86
N GLU A 456 4.94 2.15 -10.91
CA GLU A 456 4.07 2.02 -9.75
C GLU A 456 2.58 1.87 -10.10
N GLY A 457 2.12 2.52 -11.16
CA GLY A 457 0.73 2.37 -11.61
C GLY A 457 0.47 0.99 -12.21
N ARG A 458 1.48 0.40 -12.85
CA ARG A 458 1.42 -0.97 -13.36
C ARG A 458 1.42 -1.99 -12.23
N GLU A 459 2.32 -1.84 -11.23
CA GLU A 459 2.32 -2.68 -10.03
C GLU A 459 0.97 -2.60 -9.32
N GLN A 460 0.49 -1.37 -9.01
CA GLN A 460 -0.79 -1.12 -8.37
C GLN A 460 -1.94 -1.87 -9.07
N SER A 461 -2.01 -1.76 -10.40
CA SER A 461 -3.05 -2.41 -11.18
C SER A 461 -2.92 -3.94 -11.18
N THR A 462 -1.70 -4.44 -11.25
CA THR A 462 -1.42 -5.88 -11.18
C THR A 462 -1.79 -6.46 -9.82
N ASP A 463 -1.47 -5.76 -8.75
CA ASP A 463 -1.75 -6.21 -7.39
C ASP A 463 -3.25 -6.22 -7.09
N ILE A 464 -4.02 -5.27 -7.63
CA ILE A 464 -5.49 -5.32 -7.58
C ILE A 464 -6.02 -6.56 -8.30
N GLY A 465 -5.49 -6.87 -9.49
CA GLY A 465 -5.88 -8.06 -10.24
C GLY A 465 -5.60 -9.37 -9.48
N LYS A 466 -4.47 -9.45 -8.79
CA LYS A 466 -4.15 -10.56 -7.90
C LYS A 466 -5.13 -10.66 -6.74
N ALA A 467 -5.47 -9.52 -6.11
CA ALA A 467 -6.43 -9.50 -5.01
C ALA A 467 -7.80 -10.08 -5.43
N TYR A 468 -8.27 -9.82 -6.65
CA TYR A 468 -9.50 -10.45 -7.15
C TYR A 468 -9.43 -11.98 -7.12
N MET A 469 -8.29 -12.54 -7.49
CA MET A 469 -8.08 -13.98 -7.46
C MET A 469 -8.09 -14.53 -6.03
N TYR A 470 -7.27 -13.93 -5.16
CA TYR A 470 -7.13 -14.39 -3.77
C TYR A 470 -8.42 -14.28 -2.97
N LEU A 471 -9.17 -13.21 -3.20
CA LEU A 471 -10.47 -13.03 -2.55
C LEU A 471 -11.62 -13.80 -3.24
N ASN A 472 -11.32 -14.57 -4.27
CA ASN A 472 -12.33 -15.31 -5.06
C ASN A 472 -13.44 -14.41 -5.63
N ILE A 473 -13.08 -13.21 -6.11
CA ILE A 473 -14.02 -12.25 -6.67
C ILE A 473 -14.18 -12.49 -8.17
N PRO A 474 -15.37 -12.91 -8.63
CA PRO A 474 -15.61 -13.19 -10.04
C PRO A 474 -15.67 -11.88 -10.84
N ILE A 475 -14.86 -11.78 -11.91
CA ILE A 475 -14.87 -10.63 -12.83
C ILE A 475 -15.48 -11.06 -14.17
N GLY A 476 -16.50 -10.35 -14.61
CA GLY A 476 -17.24 -10.58 -15.85
C GLY A 476 -16.66 -9.84 -17.05
N ASP A 477 -16.80 -8.53 -17.07
CA ASP A 477 -16.40 -7.66 -18.19
C ASP A 477 -15.62 -6.43 -17.71
N GLY A 478 -14.86 -5.85 -18.64
CA GLY A 478 -14.11 -4.61 -18.41
C GLY A 478 -14.47 -3.55 -19.45
N LEU A 479 -14.68 -2.30 -19.01
CA LEU A 479 -14.90 -1.15 -19.87
C LEU A 479 -13.84 -0.09 -19.59
N SER A 480 -13.22 0.47 -20.62
CA SER A 480 -12.21 1.51 -20.46
C SER A 480 -12.49 2.76 -21.24
N SER A 481 -11.98 3.88 -20.75
CA SER A 481 -11.78 5.10 -21.51
C SER A 481 -10.84 4.84 -22.73
N THR A 482 -10.87 5.73 -23.70
CA THR A 482 -9.96 5.69 -24.85
C THR A 482 -8.50 6.02 -24.52
N ALA A 483 -8.21 6.55 -23.33
CA ALA A 483 -6.86 6.90 -22.91
C ALA A 483 -6.04 5.65 -22.54
N CYS A 484 -4.79 5.60 -23.00
CA CYS A 484 -3.90 4.46 -22.79
C CYS A 484 -3.76 4.05 -21.32
N ARG A 485 -3.62 5.01 -20.43
CA ARG A 485 -3.55 4.74 -18.99
C ARG A 485 -4.76 4.01 -18.42
N CYS A 486 -5.95 4.23 -18.97
CA CYS A 486 -7.17 3.55 -18.49
C CYS A 486 -7.25 2.10 -18.96
N TRP A 487 -6.99 1.83 -20.24
CA TRP A 487 -7.03 0.45 -20.73
C TRP A 487 -5.80 -0.34 -20.27
N GLU A 488 -4.61 0.29 -20.15
CA GLU A 488 -3.45 -0.37 -19.54
C GLU A 488 -3.72 -0.78 -18.09
N THR A 489 -4.46 0.04 -17.32
CA THR A 489 -4.94 -0.31 -15.98
C THR A 489 -5.74 -1.62 -16.01
N LEU A 490 -6.74 -1.73 -16.90
CA LEU A 490 -7.56 -2.94 -17.00
C LEU A 490 -6.80 -4.14 -17.57
N ASP A 491 -5.88 -3.93 -18.51
CA ASP A 491 -5.01 -5.01 -19.01
C ASP A 491 -4.19 -5.64 -17.87
N LYS A 492 -3.70 -4.81 -16.96
CA LYS A 492 -2.95 -5.30 -15.79
C LYS A 492 -3.83 -5.95 -14.73
N MET A 493 -5.06 -5.43 -14.53
CA MET A 493 -6.00 -5.96 -13.54
C MET A 493 -6.65 -7.27 -13.99
N ILE A 494 -7.17 -7.31 -15.23
CA ILE A 494 -8.09 -8.37 -15.69
C ILE A 494 -7.76 -8.93 -17.07
N GLY A 495 -6.74 -8.41 -17.77
CA GLY A 495 -6.28 -8.89 -19.07
C GLY A 495 -7.25 -8.71 -20.23
N ARG A 496 -8.38 -8.05 -20.02
CA ARG A 496 -9.41 -7.85 -21.06
C ARG A 496 -10.26 -6.61 -20.79
N HIS A 497 -10.66 -5.91 -21.85
CA HIS A 497 -11.59 -4.77 -21.75
C HIS A 497 -12.18 -4.41 -23.11
N GLU A 498 -13.28 -3.68 -23.08
CA GLU A 498 -13.86 -3.00 -24.22
C GLU A 498 -13.62 -1.47 -24.08
N VAL A 499 -13.06 -0.84 -25.12
CA VAL A 499 -12.83 0.61 -25.11
C VAL A 499 -14.12 1.34 -25.49
N ARG A 500 -14.59 2.23 -24.60
CA ARG A 500 -15.79 3.03 -24.80
C ARG A 500 -15.49 4.53 -24.69
N SER A 501 -15.73 5.27 -25.74
CA SER A 501 -15.39 6.69 -25.85
C SER A 501 -16.11 7.59 -24.84
N HIS A 502 -17.30 7.22 -24.39
CA HIS A 502 -18.04 7.98 -23.40
C HIS A 502 -17.40 7.97 -22.00
N TRP A 503 -16.48 7.06 -21.72
CA TRP A 503 -15.69 7.06 -20.49
C TRP A 503 -14.47 8.00 -20.55
N ALA A 504 -14.18 8.63 -21.69
CA ALA A 504 -13.07 9.56 -21.85
C ALA A 504 -13.37 11.03 -21.49
N GLY A 505 -14.60 11.38 -21.23
CA GLY A 505 -15.04 12.75 -20.99
C GLY A 505 -16.18 13.14 -21.95
N GLY A 506 -16.75 14.32 -21.77
CA GLY A 506 -17.86 14.86 -22.57
C GLY A 506 -19.13 15.14 -21.77
N GLY A 507 -20.07 15.91 -22.32
CA GLY A 507 -21.31 16.33 -21.67
C GLY A 507 -22.54 15.53 -22.12
N GLY A 508 -23.68 15.86 -21.62
CA GLY A 508 -25.04 15.47 -22.04
C GLY A 508 -25.24 13.99 -22.38
N ALA A 509 -25.28 13.64 -23.66
CA ALA A 509 -25.50 12.27 -24.12
C ALA A 509 -24.47 11.25 -23.58
N THR A 510 -23.26 11.69 -23.31
CA THR A 510 -22.18 10.86 -22.73
C THR A 510 -22.47 10.48 -21.28
N ILE A 511 -23.12 11.36 -20.52
CA ILE A 511 -23.51 11.07 -19.13
C ILE A 511 -24.61 9.99 -19.11
N GLN A 512 -25.57 10.08 -19.99
CA GLN A 512 -26.62 9.04 -20.13
C GLN A 512 -26.04 7.66 -20.49
N GLN A 513 -25.04 7.62 -21.38
CA GLN A 513 -24.36 6.37 -21.74
C GLN A 513 -23.58 5.76 -20.55
N ARG A 514 -22.85 6.60 -19.80
CA ARG A 514 -22.19 6.17 -18.57
C ARG A 514 -23.19 5.62 -17.54
N TRP A 515 -24.28 6.36 -17.35
CA TRP A 515 -25.32 5.94 -16.42
C TRP A 515 -25.96 4.62 -16.82
N ALA A 516 -26.17 4.39 -18.14
CA ALA A 516 -26.64 3.12 -18.65
C ALA A 516 -25.67 1.95 -18.37
N ASP A 517 -24.36 2.19 -18.52
CA ASP A 517 -23.34 1.18 -18.15
C ASP A 517 -23.34 0.89 -16.64
N LEU A 518 -23.50 1.92 -15.79
CA LEU A 518 -23.48 1.76 -14.33
C LEU A 518 -24.70 1.04 -13.79
N LYS A 519 -25.89 1.33 -14.30
CA LYS A 519 -27.14 0.74 -13.80
C LYS A 519 -27.43 -0.65 -14.38
N SER A 520 -26.73 -1.05 -15.44
CA SER A 520 -26.93 -2.39 -16.03
C SER A 520 -26.25 -3.46 -15.17
N ILE A 521 -27.04 -4.44 -14.72
CA ILE A 521 -26.57 -5.54 -13.87
C ILE A 521 -25.63 -6.46 -14.68
N PRO A 522 -24.36 -6.63 -14.26
CA PRO A 522 -23.46 -7.59 -14.91
C PRO A 522 -23.96 -9.04 -14.77
N THR A 523 -23.77 -9.87 -15.78
CA THR A 523 -24.33 -11.23 -15.82
C THR A 523 -23.32 -12.33 -15.47
N ASN A 524 -22.02 -12.10 -15.73
CA ASN A 524 -20.97 -13.12 -15.61
C ASN A 524 -19.91 -12.78 -14.57
N GLY A 525 -20.28 -12.21 -13.44
CA GLY A 525 -19.37 -11.68 -12.43
C GLY A 525 -19.54 -10.17 -12.28
N ASN A 526 -18.56 -9.51 -11.68
CA ASN A 526 -18.53 -8.06 -11.54
C ASN A 526 -18.02 -7.37 -12.82
N ARG A 527 -18.47 -6.15 -13.07
CA ARG A 527 -17.95 -5.28 -14.15
C ARG A 527 -16.87 -4.36 -13.59
N VAL A 528 -15.75 -4.26 -14.29
CA VAL A 528 -14.67 -3.32 -13.95
C VAL A 528 -14.61 -2.21 -14.98
N ILE A 529 -14.64 -0.95 -14.56
CA ILE A 529 -14.59 0.23 -15.43
C ILE A 529 -13.37 1.05 -15.03
N SER A 530 -12.53 1.47 -16.01
CA SER A 530 -11.42 2.38 -15.77
C SER A 530 -11.62 3.70 -16.52
N SER A 531 -11.58 4.80 -15.78
CA SER A 531 -11.83 6.15 -16.30
C SER A 531 -10.93 7.20 -15.61
N HIS A 532 -11.35 8.44 -15.60
CA HIS A 532 -10.63 9.61 -15.12
C HIS A 532 -11.32 10.22 -13.91
N ASP A 533 -10.56 10.94 -13.09
CA ASP A 533 -11.03 11.64 -11.92
C ASP A 533 -12.25 12.54 -12.22
N ALA A 534 -12.12 13.47 -13.16
CA ALA A 534 -13.20 14.37 -13.54
C ALA A 534 -14.47 13.63 -14.02
N VAL A 535 -14.33 12.44 -14.60
CA VAL A 535 -15.47 11.61 -14.99
C VAL A 535 -16.12 10.96 -13.78
N CYS A 536 -15.31 10.39 -12.88
CA CYS A 536 -15.81 9.73 -11.69
C CYS A 536 -16.51 10.71 -10.73
N GLN A 537 -15.95 11.90 -10.55
CA GLN A 537 -16.54 12.96 -9.70
C GLN A 537 -17.78 13.63 -10.30
N SER A 538 -17.95 13.58 -11.62
CA SER A 538 -19.08 14.23 -12.32
C SER A 538 -20.27 13.29 -12.56
N LEU A 539 -20.23 12.06 -12.04
CA LEU A 539 -21.32 11.10 -12.21
C LEU A 539 -22.50 11.47 -11.34
N PHE A 540 -23.61 11.68 -11.96
CA PHE A 540 -24.90 11.90 -11.30
C PHE A 540 -26.01 11.16 -12.06
N ASN A 541 -27.12 10.90 -11.38
CA ASN A 541 -28.30 10.33 -12.02
C ASN A 541 -28.92 11.37 -12.96
N PRO A 542 -28.88 11.22 -14.30
CA PRO A 542 -29.44 12.20 -15.23
C PRO A 542 -30.96 12.23 -15.24
N ASP A 543 -31.59 11.16 -14.75
CA ASP A 543 -33.05 11.00 -14.71
C ASP A 543 -33.64 11.30 -13.32
N GLY A 544 -32.78 11.65 -12.35
CA GLY A 544 -33.13 11.91 -10.95
C GLY A 544 -33.04 13.37 -10.55
N ASP A 545 -32.77 13.59 -9.27
CA ASP A 545 -32.66 14.92 -8.64
C ASP A 545 -31.34 15.65 -8.92
N GLY A 546 -30.46 15.06 -9.75
CA GLY A 546 -29.12 15.59 -10.03
C GLY A 546 -28.10 15.35 -8.92
N THR A 547 -28.40 14.50 -7.94
CA THR A 547 -27.47 14.15 -6.85
C THR A 547 -26.23 13.47 -7.42
N VAL A 548 -25.06 13.98 -7.09
CA VAL A 548 -23.76 13.41 -7.47
C VAL A 548 -23.55 12.10 -6.70
N ILE A 549 -23.12 11.04 -7.41
CA ILE A 549 -22.89 9.70 -6.81
C ILE A 549 -21.83 9.76 -5.71
N THR A 550 -20.77 10.56 -5.93
CA THR A 550 -19.73 10.77 -4.93
C THR A 550 -19.18 12.18 -5.00
N THR A 551 -18.89 12.76 -3.84
CA THR A 551 -18.16 14.03 -3.68
C THR A 551 -16.76 13.82 -3.12
N ALA A 552 -16.37 12.57 -2.84
CA ALA A 552 -15.07 12.23 -2.30
C ALA A 552 -13.97 12.44 -3.35
N GLU A 553 -12.76 12.79 -2.91
CA GLU A 553 -11.60 12.79 -3.76
C GLU A 553 -11.33 11.37 -4.30
N TYR A 554 -10.92 11.32 -5.56
CA TYR A 554 -10.72 10.09 -6.29
C TYR A 554 -9.27 10.01 -6.76
N MET A 555 -8.45 9.31 -5.99
CA MET A 555 -7.03 9.18 -6.29
C MET A 555 -6.77 8.14 -7.38
N GLU A 556 -5.59 8.18 -8.01
CA GLU A 556 -5.20 7.21 -9.02
C GLU A 556 -5.15 5.79 -8.42
N GLY A 557 -5.96 4.88 -8.98
CA GLY A 557 -6.14 3.52 -8.47
C GLY A 557 -7.32 3.34 -7.52
N ASP A 558 -8.02 4.41 -7.15
CA ASP A 558 -9.23 4.32 -6.33
C ASP A 558 -10.40 3.71 -7.10
N CYS A 559 -11.28 3.03 -6.37
CA CYS A 559 -12.43 2.31 -6.88
C CYS A 559 -13.70 2.64 -6.12
N LEU A 560 -14.76 3.05 -6.82
CA LEU A 560 -16.12 2.99 -6.31
C LEU A 560 -16.69 1.60 -6.55
N ILE A 561 -17.25 1.01 -5.51
CA ILE A 561 -17.98 -0.26 -5.59
C ILE A 561 -19.47 0.05 -5.55
N LEU A 562 -20.14 -0.28 -6.64
CA LEU A 562 -21.49 0.13 -6.95
C LEU A 562 -22.40 -1.09 -7.12
N ARG A 563 -23.61 -1.00 -6.58
CA ARG A 563 -24.68 -1.99 -6.81
C ARG A 563 -25.72 -1.43 -7.77
N PRO A 564 -25.77 -1.92 -9.02
CA PRO A 564 -26.85 -1.61 -9.96
C PRO A 564 -28.11 -2.41 -9.64
N ASP A 565 -29.28 -1.81 -9.83
CA ASP A 565 -30.58 -2.49 -9.74
C ASP A 565 -31.38 -2.48 -11.06
N GLY A 566 -30.80 -1.90 -12.11
CA GLY A 566 -31.44 -1.71 -13.42
C GLY A 566 -32.00 -0.30 -13.62
N ASP A 567 -32.42 0.35 -12.58
CA ASP A 567 -32.99 1.72 -12.61
C ASP A 567 -32.07 2.73 -11.92
N THR A 568 -31.50 2.35 -10.79
CA THR A 568 -30.60 3.20 -9.98
C THR A 568 -29.26 2.51 -9.71
N VAL A 569 -28.41 3.22 -9.00
CA VAL A 569 -27.09 2.75 -8.58
C VAL A 569 -26.87 3.14 -7.13
N GLU A 570 -26.65 2.15 -6.28
CA GLU A 570 -26.26 2.34 -4.89
C GLU A 570 -24.73 2.36 -4.76
N VAL A 571 -24.17 3.34 -4.04
CA VAL A 571 -22.75 3.34 -3.68
C VAL A 571 -22.56 2.51 -2.41
N LEU A 572 -21.92 1.35 -2.52
CA LEU A 572 -21.61 0.51 -1.37
C LEU A 572 -20.44 1.10 -0.58
N THR A 573 -19.36 1.42 -1.27
CA THR A 573 -18.15 1.99 -0.67
C THR A 573 -17.19 2.51 -1.74
N GLN A 574 -16.14 3.20 -1.29
CA GLN A 574 -14.96 3.55 -2.11
C GLN A 574 -13.73 2.89 -1.51
N TRP A 575 -12.93 2.25 -2.35
CA TRP A 575 -11.68 1.60 -1.96
C TRP A 575 -10.48 2.20 -2.69
N CYS A 576 -9.32 2.30 -2.03
CA CYS A 576 -8.04 2.55 -2.70
C CYS A 576 -7.35 1.25 -3.10
N SER A 577 -6.29 1.38 -3.87
CA SER A 577 -5.49 0.24 -4.32
C SER A 577 -4.92 -0.57 -3.16
N GLU A 578 -4.51 0.10 -2.08
CA GLU A 578 -3.88 -0.54 -0.93
C GLU A 578 -4.85 -1.47 -0.19
N ASN A 579 -6.15 -1.21 -0.22
CA ASN A 579 -7.13 -2.12 0.39
C ASN A 579 -7.15 -3.49 -0.26
N TRP A 580 -6.97 -3.52 -1.57
CA TRP A 580 -6.93 -4.77 -2.30
C TRP A 580 -5.74 -5.65 -1.89
N VAL A 581 -4.59 -5.05 -1.56
CA VAL A 581 -3.36 -5.78 -1.21
C VAL A 581 -3.21 -6.07 0.28
N ARG A 582 -4.09 -5.53 1.12
CA ARG A 582 -4.09 -5.79 2.59
C ARG A 582 -5.04 -6.89 3.04
N TYR A 583 -5.60 -7.65 2.13
CA TYR A 583 -6.56 -8.72 2.44
C TYR A 583 -5.98 -9.79 3.41
N HIS A 584 -4.68 -10.07 3.40
CA HIS A 584 -4.01 -10.96 4.35
C HIS A 584 -4.20 -10.57 5.82
N VAL A 585 -4.21 -9.27 6.09
CA VAL A 585 -4.39 -8.76 7.45
C VAL A 585 -5.84 -8.88 7.90
N ARG A 586 -6.77 -8.77 6.96
CA ARG A 586 -8.21 -8.70 7.24
C ARG A 586 -8.92 -10.02 7.24
N PHE A 587 -8.40 -10.98 6.50
CA PHE A 587 -8.94 -12.35 6.40
C PHE A 587 -7.86 -13.38 6.71
N PRO A 588 -7.22 -13.27 7.89
CA PRO A 588 -6.16 -14.21 8.25
C PRO A 588 -6.66 -15.66 8.28
N ASP A 589 -7.92 -15.89 8.66
CA ASP A 589 -8.50 -17.23 8.74
C ASP A 589 -8.98 -17.76 7.40
N GLU A 590 -9.34 -16.88 6.45
CA GLU A 590 -9.70 -17.25 5.09
C GLU A 590 -8.49 -17.54 4.22
N ILE A 591 -7.37 -16.87 4.51
CA ILE A 591 -6.08 -17.17 3.88
C ILE A 591 -5.51 -18.46 4.46
N THR A 592 -5.79 -18.79 5.72
CA THR A 592 -5.45 -20.08 6.31
C THR A 592 -6.33 -21.21 5.81
N SER A 593 -7.48 -20.95 5.23
CA SER A 593 -8.28 -21.96 4.50
C SER A 593 -7.87 -22.08 3.03
N VAL A 594 -7.17 -21.12 2.48
CA VAL A 594 -6.23 -21.18 1.36
C VAL A 594 -4.78 -21.29 1.91
N ASP A 595 -4.58 -21.64 3.17
CA ASP A 595 -3.42 -22.41 3.52
C ASP A 595 -3.47 -23.59 2.56
N LEU A 596 -2.80 -23.38 1.46
CA LEU A 596 -2.08 -24.41 0.85
C LEU A 596 -1.21 -24.97 1.99
N GLU A 597 -1.80 -25.69 2.94
CA GLU A 597 -1.12 -26.87 3.42
C GLU A 597 -0.51 -27.36 2.17
N THR A 598 0.81 -27.28 2.00
CA THR A 598 1.49 -27.80 0.83
C THR A 598 0.64 -28.94 0.39
N PRO A 599 -0.17 -28.81 -0.72
CA PRO A 599 -1.15 -29.82 -0.98
C PRO A 599 -0.29 -31.04 -0.93
N ASP A 600 -0.57 -31.87 0.06
CA ASP A 600 0.18 -33.11 0.16
C ASP A 600 0.23 -33.52 -1.29
N ALA A 601 1.42 -33.55 -1.93
CA ALA A 601 1.60 -33.48 -3.39
C ALA A 601 0.74 -34.50 -4.18
N SER A 602 -0.16 -35.08 -3.46
CA SER A 602 -1.15 -36.11 -3.76
C SER A 602 -2.55 -35.63 -4.12
N THR A 603 -2.97 -34.36 -3.86
CA THR A 603 -4.41 -34.04 -3.99
C THR A 603 -4.85 -33.68 -5.40
N ILE A 604 -4.08 -32.89 -6.16
CA ILE A 604 -4.32 -32.64 -7.59
C ILE A 604 -2.99 -32.68 -8.34
N GLY A 605 -2.77 -33.74 -9.08
CA GLY A 605 -1.59 -33.89 -9.96
C GLY A 605 -1.93 -33.49 -11.40
N VAL A 606 -1.03 -32.77 -12.05
CA VAL A 606 -1.14 -32.37 -13.46
C VAL A 606 0.10 -32.78 -14.21
N TYR A 607 -0.04 -33.55 -15.29
CA TYR A 607 1.09 -33.98 -16.11
C TYR A 607 0.70 -34.10 -17.59
N PRO A 608 1.50 -33.62 -18.51
CA PRO A 608 2.69 -32.77 -18.31
C PRO A 608 2.35 -31.32 -17.99
N THR A 609 3.24 -30.64 -17.26
CA THR A 609 3.19 -29.20 -17.13
C THR A 609 4.61 -28.64 -17.30
N PRO A 610 4.87 -27.71 -18.21
CA PRO A 610 3.91 -27.08 -19.11
C PRO A 610 3.32 -28.00 -20.18
N THR A 611 2.14 -27.68 -20.68
CA THR A 611 1.47 -28.41 -21.76
C THR A 611 1.11 -27.52 -22.94
N ASN A 612 1.04 -28.04 -24.14
CA ASN A 612 0.67 -27.32 -25.36
C ASN A 612 -0.59 -27.88 -26.07
N SER A 613 -1.07 -29.03 -25.66
CA SER A 613 -2.24 -29.65 -26.28
C SER A 613 -3.16 -30.37 -25.28
N MET A 614 -2.58 -31.11 -24.36
CA MET A 614 -3.35 -31.94 -23.42
C MET A 614 -2.54 -32.14 -22.13
N PHE A 615 -3.24 -32.25 -21.01
CA PHE A 615 -2.66 -32.70 -19.75
C PHE A 615 -3.57 -33.77 -19.11
N HIS A 616 -2.96 -34.58 -18.28
CA HIS A 616 -3.67 -35.55 -17.44
C HIS A 616 -3.88 -34.96 -16.04
N LEU A 617 -5.16 -34.92 -15.62
CA LEU A 617 -5.57 -34.51 -14.30
C LEU A 617 -5.69 -35.74 -13.40
N ASN A 618 -4.96 -35.74 -12.30
CA ASN A 618 -5.04 -36.79 -11.28
C ASN A 618 -5.53 -36.17 -9.96
N VAL A 619 -6.54 -36.77 -9.34
CA VAL A 619 -7.09 -36.32 -8.04
C VAL A 619 -7.05 -37.47 -7.06
N SER A 620 -6.63 -37.20 -5.83
CA SER A 620 -6.61 -38.21 -4.78
C SER A 620 -7.99 -38.53 -4.18
N HIS A 621 -8.96 -37.64 -4.39
CA HIS A 621 -10.33 -37.79 -3.89
C HIS A 621 -11.35 -37.46 -4.97
N PRO A 622 -12.51 -38.14 -5.00
CA PRO A 622 -13.58 -37.79 -5.92
C PRO A 622 -13.98 -36.32 -5.79
N SER A 623 -13.87 -35.55 -6.87
CA SER A 623 -14.04 -34.09 -6.82
C SER A 623 -14.68 -33.55 -8.10
N LEU A 624 -15.28 -32.37 -7.97
CA LEU A 624 -15.57 -31.51 -9.09
C LEU A 624 -14.38 -30.53 -9.23
N VAL A 625 -13.64 -30.59 -10.34
CA VAL A 625 -12.48 -29.74 -10.57
C VAL A 625 -12.80 -28.67 -11.59
N ARG A 626 -12.71 -27.42 -11.18
CA ARG A 626 -12.84 -26.25 -12.07
C ARG A 626 -11.46 -25.79 -12.49
N ILE A 627 -11.27 -25.48 -13.75
CA ILE A 627 -10.02 -24.95 -14.28
C ILE A 627 -10.23 -23.50 -14.68
N VAL A 628 -9.50 -22.62 -14.03
CA VAL A 628 -9.60 -21.19 -14.21
C VAL A 628 -8.25 -20.59 -14.60
N ASP A 629 -8.26 -19.51 -15.38
CA ASP A 629 -7.03 -18.72 -15.62
C ASP A 629 -6.70 -17.83 -14.41
N ILE A 630 -5.58 -17.12 -14.53
CA ILE A 630 -5.12 -16.18 -13.50
C ILE A 630 -6.11 -15.03 -13.20
N TYR A 631 -7.17 -14.91 -13.99
CA TYR A 631 -8.23 -13.92 -13.82
C TYR A 631 -9.53 -14.54 -13.27
N GLY A 632 -9.50 -15.82 -12.88
CA GLY A 632 -10.66 -16.55 -12.39
C GLY A 632 -11.67 -16.95 -13.47
N ARG A 633 -11.35 -16.76 -14.78
CA ARG A 633 -12.21 -17.18 -15.85
C ARG A 633 -12.16 -18.70 -15.97
N GLU A 634 -13.31 -19.33 -15.82
CA GLU A 634 -13.45 -20.77 -15.95
C GLU A 634 -13.34 -21.21 -17.43
N TYR A 635 -12.50 -22.19 -17.67
CA TYR A 635 -12.29 -22.81 -18.98
C TYR A 635 -13.04 -24.13 -19.11
N VAL A 636 -13.02 -24.91 -18.04
CA VAL A 636 -13.74 -26.18 -17.99
C VAL A 636 -13.97 -26.58 -16.53
N THR A 637 -15.10 -27.23 -16.29
CA THR A 637 -15.37 -27.98 -15.06
C THR A 637 -15.39 -29.45 -15.37
N ILE A 638 -14.63 -30.25 -14.63
CA ILE A 638 -14.47 -31.70 -14.82
C ILE A 638 -15.01 -32.39 -13.60
N ASP A 639 -15.96 -33.29 -13.84
CA ASP A 639 -16.50 -34.15 -12.80
C ASP A 639 -15.68 -35.45 -12.73
N VAL A 640 -14.88 -35.60 -11.72
CA VAL A 640 -14.06 -36.80 -11.46
C VAL A 640 -14.56 -37.58 -10.25
N ARG A 641 -15.84 -37.38 -9.86
CA ARG A 641 -16.43 -38.08 -8.71
C ARG A 641 -16.68 -39.57 -9.00
N ASP A 642 -16.89 -39.92 -10.27
CA ASP A 642 -17.18 -41.29 -10.70
C ASP A 642 -15.96 -42.01 -11.31
N SER A 643 -14.81 -41.32 -11.47
CA SER A 643 -13.61 -41.88 -12.07
C SER A 643 -12.50 -42.00 -11.02
N ALA A 644 -12.06 -43.19 -10.73
CA ALA A 644 -11.04 -43.49 -9.71
C ALA A 644 -9.61 -43.10 -10.11
N ILE A 645 -9.34 -42.47 -11.27
CA ILE A 645 -7.99 -42.37 -11.84
C ILE A 645 -7.68 -41.00 -12.46
N GLY A 646 -8.62 -40.10 -12.62
CA GLY A 646 -8.38 -38.78 -13.24
C GLY A 646 -8.99 -38.60 -14.63
N ALA A 647 -8.67 -37.50 -15.30
CA ALA A 647 -9.25 -37.15 -16.62
C ALA A 647 -8.19 -36.52 -17.53
N ASP A 648 -8.31 -36.76 -18.84
CA ASP A 648 -7.52 -36.04 -19.85
C ASP A 648 -8.25 -34.76 -20.26
N VAL A 649 -7.49 -33.66 -20.23
CA VAL A 649 -8.02 -32.33 -20.54
C VAL A 649 -7.27 -31.73 -21.72
N HIS A 650 -8.02 -31.43 -22.78
CA HIS A 650 -7.49 -30.76 -23.95
C HIS A 650 -7.49 -29.24 -23.75
N VAL A 651 -6.37 -28.60 -24.06
CA VAL A 651 -6.18 -27.14 -23.95
C VAL A 651 -6.09 -26.46 -25.32
N ASP A 652 -6.55 -27.14 -26.36
CA ASP A 652 -6.55 -26.58 -27.71
C ASP A 652 -7.39 -25.28 -27.75
N GLY A 653 -6.73 -24.21 -28.19
CA GLY A 653 -7.36 -22.88 -28.24
C GLY A 653 -7.27 -22.06 -26.94
N TRP A 654 -6.74 -22.62 -25.85
CA TRP A 654 -6.52 -21.83 -24.63
C TRP A 654 -5.32 -20.88 -24.81
N PRO A 655 -5.37 -19.66 -24.28
CA PRO A 655 -4.22 -18.75 -24.28
C PRO A 655 -2.99 -19.34 -23.58
N THR A 656 -1.80 -18.98 -24.01
CA THR A 656 -0.58 -19.27 -23.26
C THR A 656 -0.65 -18.55 -21.90
N GLY A 657 -0.43 -19.29 -20.81
CA GLY A 657 -0.52 -18.71 -19.46
C GLY A 657 -0.57 -19.75 -18.35
N THR A 658 -0.73 -19.26 -17.14
CA THR A 658 -0.93 -20.08 -15.94
C THR A 658 -2.42 -20.29 -15.70
N TYR A 659 -2.77 -21.51 -15.31
CA TYR A 659 -4.13 -21.93 -14.98
C TYR A 659 -4.13 -22.61 -13.62
N TYR A 660 -5.24 -22.48 -12.90
CA TYR A 660 -5.45 -23.10 -11.60
C TYR A 660 -6.59 -24.12 -11.68
N LEU A 661 -6.38 -25.22 -10.99
CA LEU A 661 -7.33 -26.29 -10.84
C LEU A 661 -7.88 -26.25 -9.43
N LEU A 662 -9.16 -25.98 -9.28
CA LEU A 662 -9.81 -25.76 -8.00
C LEU A 662 -10.78 -26.91 -7.71
N SER A 663 -10.64 -27.55 -6.56
CA SER A 663 -11.58 -28.54 -6.04
C SER A 663 -11.87 -28.33 -4.56
N ASP A 664 -12.87 -29.03 -4.03
CA ASP A 664 -13.20 -29.00 -2.60
C ASP A 664 -12.07 -29.58 -1.71
N HIS A 665 -11.08 -30.24 -2.30
CA HIS A 665 -10.01 -30.95 -1.60
C HIS A 665 -8.60 -30.43 -1.91
N GLY A 666 -8.47 -29.41 -2.75
CA GLY A 666 -7.17 -28.81 -3.06
C GLY A 666 -7.13 -27.96 -4.32
N VAL A 667 -5.98 -27.37 -4.54
CA VAL A 667 -5.68 -26.52 -5.69
C VAL A 667 -4.47 -27.07 -6.43
N GLY A 668 -4.55 -27.19 -7.75
CA GLY A 668 -3.43 -27.53 -8.63
C GLY A 668 -3.07 -26.32 -9.50
N ARG A 669 -1.87 -26.34 -10.07
CA ARG A 669 -1.40 -25.33 -11.02
C ARG A 669 -0.89 -25.98 -12.30
N MET A 670 -1.16 -25.32 -13.41
CA MET A 670 -0.74 -25.76 -14.74
C MET A 670 -0.27 -24.57 -15.58
N ILE A 671 0.66 -24.83 -16.49
CA ILE A 671 1.13 -23.84 -17.46
C ILE A 671 0.80 -24.36 -18.86
N VAL A 672 0.07 -23.56 -19.65
CA VAL A 672 -0.14 -23.81 -21.08
C VAL A 672 0.90 -22.99 -21.86
N THR A 673 1.62 -23.66 -22.77
CA THR A 673 2.62 -23.05 -23.68
C THR A 673 2.18 -23.28 -25.13
N ARG A 674 2.62 -22.42 -26.05
CA ARG A 674 2.47 -22.59 -27.48
C ARG A 674 3.82 -22.61 -28.17
#